data_c113a1fe7e6e6cda9e2cc3c58fe0f082
#
_entry.id   c113a1fe7e6e6cda9e2cc3c58fe0f082
#
_cell.length_a   1.000
_cell.length_b   1.000
_cell.length_c   1.000
_cell.angle_alpha   90.00
_cell.angle_beta   90.00
_cell.angle_gamma   90.00
#
_symmetry.space_group_name_H-M   'P 1'
#
loop_
_entity.id
_entity.type
_entity.pdbx_description
1 polymer ?
#
loop_
_entity_poly.entity_id
_entity_poly.type
_entity_poly.pdbx_seq_one_letter_code
_entity_poly.pdbx_strand_id
1 'polypeptide(L)'
;MSRTIMLIPTSAGVGLTSVSMGVLRAMERKGVSVSFYKPIAQPRSGGNQPDLTSTIISANSDIKIGEPIAMTKAEALIGSEKMDELLESVVEQYNKINKDAEVTLIEGLVPTRKHPFANQVNAEIAKTLGAEIVFVATPGTDNPTQLKERIEVACSNFGGTKNKNIKGVIINKLNAPVDEAGRTRPDLSEIFDDADSAQQANLEVMQIFNSSPIRVLGCVPWSIDLIATRAVDMAKHLNAEIVNEGEISTRRIKSITFCARSLPHMIEHFKPGSLLVTSADRPDVIVAAALAAKNGVEIGAILLTGGYDIPESIANLCAPAFASGLPIFKAQGNTWQTSLNLQSFNLEIPADDKERIEFVNDHVASHIDGPWIDSLSEGTQGIRRLSPPAFRYQLTEFARKAAKRIVLPEGDEPRTVKAASICAERGIATCVLLGNPEEIRRVAAQQGVELGAGVEIIDSASVRENYVARLVELRGAKGMTEVVAREKLEDSVFLGTMMLEAGEVDGLVSGAVHTTANTIVPPFQIIKTAPDASIVSSIFFMLLPDQVLVYGDCAINPDPTAEQLAEIAIQSADSAAAFGIDPRVAMISYSTGESGKGADVDKVREATKLAQEKRPDLVIDGPLQYDAAIMENVAASKAPNSPVAGKATVFVFPDLNTGNTTYKAVQRSADLVSIGPMLQGMRKPVNDLSRGALVDDIVYTVALTAIQADQAAQAEEKVIN
;
A
#
# COMPACT_ATOMS: atom_id res chain seq x y z
N MET A 1 2.54 -7.23 16.18
CA MET A 1 2.12 -6.49 14.96
C MET A 1 2.37 -7.39 13.77
N SER A 2 1.45 -7.44 12.81
CA SER A 2 1.61 -8.22 11.58
C SER A 2 2.80 -7.72 10.77
N ARG A 3 3.63 -8.63 10.26
CA ARG A 3 4.70 -8.29 9.30
C ARG A 3 4.10 -8.15 7.90
N THR A 4 4.64 -7.26 7.14
CA THR A 4 4.21 -7.04 5.74
C THR A 4 5.36 -7.38 4.81
N ILE A 5 5.16 -8.36 3.95
CA ILE A 5 6.16 -8.80 2.96
C ILE A 5 5.61 -8.53 1.57
N MET A 6 6.39 -7.86 0.72
CA MET A 6 6.01 -7.60 -0.65
C MET A 6 6.94 -8.33 -1.63
N LEU A 7 6.36 -9.20 -2.45
CA LEU A 7 7.06 -9.86 -3.55
C LEU A 7 7.08 -8.96 -4.77
N ILE A 8 8.27 -8.59 -5.22
CA ILE A 8 8.46 -7.64 -6.31
C ILE A 8 9.17 -8.34 -7.49
N PRO A 9 8.51 -8.45 -8.64
CA PRO A 9 9.12 -9.07 -9.81
C PRO A 9 10.16 -8.14 -10.45
N THR A 10 11.33 -8.67 -10.80
CA THR A 10 12.37 -7.91 -11.49
C THR A 10 12.09 -7.73 -12.98
N SER A 11 11.26 -8.58 -13.55
CA SER A 11 10.85 -8.54 -14.97
C SER A 11 9.54 -9.30 -15.20
N ALA A 12 8.99 -9.21 -16.41
CA ALA A 12 7.90 -10.06 -16.84
C ALA A 12 8.33 -11.53 -16.92
N GLY A 13 7.40 -12.44 -16.68
CA GLY A 13 7.61 -13.88 -16.83
C GLY A 13 8.39 -14.57 -15.71
N VAL A 14 8.67 -13.88 -14.58
CA VAL A 14 9.38 -14.50 -13.44
C VAL A 14 8.58 -15.59 -12.71
N GLY A 15 7.30 -15.79 -13.03
CA GLY A 15 6.44 -16.76 -12.35
C GLY A 15 6.00 -16.29 -10.97
N LEU A 16 5.67 -14.99 -10.84
CA LEU A 16 5.32 -14.35 -9.57
C LEU A 16 4.18 -15.07 -8.85
N THR A 17 3.10 -15.44 -9.55
CA THR A 17 1.96 -16.17 -8.98
C THR A 17 2.39 -17.49 -8.32
N SER A 18 3.22 -18.30 -9.02
CA SER A 18 3.73 -19.55 -8.46
C SER A 18 4.59 -19.35 -7.23
N VAL A 19 5.43 -18.30 -7.24
CA VAL A 19 6.26 -17.95 -6.08
C VAL A 19 5.38 -17.45 -4.92
N SER A 20 4.37 -16.60 -5.19
CA SER A 20 3.43 -16.12 -4.16
C SER A 20 2.72 -17.30 -3.47
N MET A 21 2.17 -18.22 -4.25
CA MET A 21 1.49 -19.42 -3.74
C MET A 21 2.45 -20.33 -2.95
N GLY A 22 3.66 -20.55 -3.46
CA GLY A 22 4.65 -21.39 -2.78
C GLY A 22 5.17 -20.80 -1.46
N VAL A 23 5.35 -19.47 -1.41
CA VAL A 23 5.73 -18.76 -0.16
C VAL A 23 4.59 -18.85 0.87
N LEU A 24 3.33 -18.68 0.46
CA LEU A 24 2.17 -18.90 1.34
C LEU A 24 2.17 -20.33 1.89
N ARG A 25 2.36 -21.35 1.03
CA ARG A 25 2.45 -22.75 1.43
C ARG A 25 3.61 -23.01 2.40
N ALA A 26 4.77 -22.37 2.19
CA ALA A 26 5.92 -22.50 3.09
C ALA A 26 5.61 -21.93 4.49
N MET A 27 4.89 -20.79 4.55
CA MET A 27 4.43 -20.18 5.81
C MET A 27 3.37 -21.06 6.51
N GLU A 28 2.37 -21.56 5.77
CA GLU A 28 1.34 -22.45 6.31
C GLU A 28 1.93 -23.71 6.91
N ARG A 29 2.93 -24.35 6.26
CA ARG A 29 3.65 -25.53 6.76
C ARG A 29 4.35 -25.29 8.10
N LYS A 30 4.70 -24.03 8.40
CA LYS A 30 5.32 -23.62 9.67
C LYS A 30 4.30 -23.08 10.68
N GLY A 31 3.01 -23.12 10.37
CA GLY A 31 1.93 -22.65 11.23
C GLY A 31 1.83 -21.13 11.35
N VAL A 32 2.47 -20.36 10.45
CA VAL A 32 2.37 -18.90 10.42
C VAL A 32 1.00 -18.50 9.89
N SER A 33 0.26 -17.69 10.65
CA SER A 33 -1.02 -17.13 10.20
C SER A 33 -0.80 -16.07 9.13
N VAL A 34 -1.36 -16.29 7.93
CA VAL A 34 -1.10 -15.44 6.75
C VAL A 34 -2.37 -14.84 6.18
N SER A 35 -2.23 -13.65 5.59
CA SER A 35 -3.18 -13.04 4.68
C SER A 35 -2.50 -12.67 3.36
N PHE A 36 -3.28 -12.58 2.30
CA PHE A 36 -2.76 -12.24 0.96
C PHE A 36 -3.39 -10.98 0.43
N TYR A 37 -2.59 -10.13 -0.19
CA TYR A 37 -3.06 -8.92 -0.84
C TYR A 37 -2.38 -8.66 -2.17
N LYS A 38 -3.17 -8.46 -3.22
CA LYS A 38 -2.72 -7.90 -4.49
C LYS A 38 -3.30 -6.51 -4.64
N PRO A 39 -2.51 -5.44 -4.47
CA PRO A 39 -3.03 -4.07 -4.42
C PRO A 39 -3.76 -3.65 -5.70
N ILE A 40 -3.25 -4.04 -6.86
CA ILE A 40 -3.81 -3.67 -8.16
C ILE A 40 -3.96 -4.93 -9.01
N ALA A 41 -5.17 -5.17 -9.50
CA ALA A 41 -5.44 -6.30 -10.39
C ALA A 41 -4.68 -6.11 -11.71
N GLN A 42 -3.95 -7.14 -12.13
CA GLN A 42 -3.26 -7.12 -13.42
C GLN A 42 -4.03 -8.01 -14.42
N PRO A 43 -4.84 -7.40 -15.32
CA PRO A 43 -5.69 -8.17 -16.22
C PRO A 43 -4.86 -8.97 -17.19
N ARG A 44 -5.34 -10.18 -17.48
CA ARG A 44 -4.84 -11.01 -18.59
C ARG A 44 -5.10 -10.30 -19.93
N SER A 45 -4.34 -10.66 -20.94
CA SER A 45 -4.56 -10.15 -22.29
C SER A 45 -6.01 -10.39 -22.73
N GLY A 46 -6.81 -9.32 -22.82
CA GLY A 46 -8.10 -9.32 -23.50
C GLY A 46 -9.36 -9.24 -22.67
N GLY A 47 -9.41 -8.78 -21.42
CA GLY A 47 -10.72 -8.62 -20.79
C GLY A 47 -10.78 -8.19 -19.34
N ASN A 48 -11.98 -7.93 -18.91
CA ASN A 48 -12.45 -7.64 -17.55
C ASN A 48 -12.39 -8.91 -16.65
N GLN A 49 -11.32 -9.71 -16.77
CA GLN A 49 -11.20 -10.94 -15.96
C GLN A 49 -10.62 -10.60 -14.58
N PRO A 50 -11.04 -11.31 -13.53
CA PRO A 50 -10.49 -11.15 -12.19
C PRO A 50 -9.00 -11.51 -12.19
N ASP A 51 -8.28 -10.99 -11.20
CA ASP A 51 -6.87 -11.30 -11.01
C ASP A 51 -6.63 -12.79 -10.79
N LEU A 52 -5.64 -13.34 -11.49
CA LEU A 52 -5.38 -14.78 -11.48
C LEU A 52 -4.95 -15.28 -10.09
N THR A 53 -3.96 -14.64 -9.48
CA THR A 53 -3.40 -15.09 -8.19
C THR A 53 -4.46 -15.06 -7.12
N SER A 54 -5.21 -13.96 -7.02
CA SER A 54 -6.32 -13.82 -6.07
C SER A 54 -7.40 -14.88 -6.31
N THR A 55 -7.73 -15.16 -7.58
CA THR A 55 -8.73 -16.18 -7.94
C THR A 55 -8.27 -17.60 -7.54
N ILE A 56 -7.01 -17.95 -7.81
CA ILE A 56 -6.48 -19.27 -7.45
C ILE A 56 -6.46 -19.45 -5.93
N ILE A 57 -5.97 -18.45 -5.18
CA ILE A 57 -5.86 -18.53 -3.72
C ILE A 57 -7.26 -18.64 -3.11
N SER A 58 -8.23 -17.79 -3.54
CA SER A 58 -9.61 -17.83 -3.00
C SER A 58 -10.34 -19.12 -3.30
N ALA A 59 -10.05 -19.78 -4.43
CA ALA A 59 -10.68 -21.03 -4.80
C ALA A 59 -10.07 -22.28 -4.11
N ASN A 60 -8.83 -22.17 -3.59
CA ASN A 60 -8.07 -23.33 -3.12
C ASN A 60 -7.53 -23.19 -1.69
N SER A 61 -7.85 -22.11 -0.99
CA SER A 61 -7.41 -21.90 0.41
C SER A 61 -8.41 -21.04 1.19
N ASP A 62 -8.35 -21.11 2.53
CA ASP A 62 -9.11 -20.27 3.46
C ASP A 62 -8.38 -18.96 3.82
N ILE A 63 -7.32 -18.63 3.11
CA ILE A 63 -6.52 -17.41 3.34
C ILE A 63 -7.39 -16.17 3.07
N LYS A 64 -7.37 -15.22 4.01
CA LYS A 64 -8.03 -13.92 3.80
C LYS A 64 -7.35 -13.14 2.69
N ILE A 65 -8.12 -12.73 1.71
CA ILE A 65 -7.65 -12.01 0.52
C ILE A 65 -8.22 -10.60 0.50
N GLY A 66 -7.36 -9.61 0.20
CA GLY A 66 -7.80 -8.24 -0.06
C GLY A 66 -8.31 -8.07 -1.48
N GLU A 67 -9.36 -7.27 -1.63
CA GLU A 67 -9.91 -6.94 -2.94
C GLU A 67 -8.95 -6.02 -3.72
N PRO A 68 -8.48 -6.42 -4.92
CA PRO A 68 -7.55 -5.60 -5.68
C PRO A 68 -8.25 -4.42 -6.35
N ILE A 69 -7.56 -3.28 -6.44
CA ILE A 69 -7.99 -2.12 -7.19
C ILE A 69 -7.93 -2.45 -8.69
N ALA A 70 -8.98 -2.14 -9.45
CA ALA A 70 -8.99 -2.36 -10.90
C ALA A 70 -7.87 -1.56 -11.59
N MET A 71 -7.15 -2.19 -12.56
CA MET A 71 -6.06 -1.54 -13.30
C MET A 71 -6.49 -0.23 -13.95
N THR A 72 -7.68 -0.17 -14.54
CA THR A 72 -8.20 1.04 -15.19
C THR A 72 -8.37 2.21 -14.22
N LYS A 73 -8.77 1.94 -12.96
CA LYS A 73 -8.86 2.94 -11.90
C LYS A 73 -7.45 3.40 -11.49
N ALA A 74 -6.51 2.48 -11.33
CA ALA A 74 -5.13 2.81 -11.00
C ALA A 74 -4.48 3.66 -12.10
N GLU A 75 -4.64 3.29 -13.37
CA GLU A 75 -4.12 4.07 -14.52
C GLU A 75 -4.73 5.47 -14.59
N ALA A 76 -6.03 5.61 -14.34
CA ALA A 76 -6.69 6.92 -14.31
C ALA A 76 -6.14 7.82 -13.21
N LEU A 77 -5.91 7.30 -12.01
CA LEU A 77 -5.33 8.05 -10.89
C LEU A 77 -3.86 8.43 -11.16
N ILE A 78 -3.05 7.51 -11.67
CA ILE A 78 -1.66 7.78 -12.03
C ILE A 78 -1.57 8.83 -13.14
N GLY A 79 -2.37 8.69 -14.19
CA GLY A 79 -2.41 9.64 -15.32
C GLY A 79 -2.92 11.03 -14.96
N SER A 80 -3.65 11.16 -13.84
CA SER A 80 -4.12 12.44 -13.29
C SER A 80 -3.21 13.00 -12.19
N GLU A 81 -2.01 12.42 -11.99
CA GLU A 81 -1.04 12.79 -10.93
C GLU A 81 -1.58 12.62 -9.50
N LYS A 82 -2.58 11.72 -9.31
CA LYS A 82 -3.25 11.44 -8.03
C LYS A 82 -2.73 10.15 -7.38
N MET A 83 -1.43 9.99 -7.34
CA MET A 83 -0.78 8.82 -6.71
C MET A 83 -1.20 8.66 -5.25
N ASP A 84 -1.38 9.77 -4.53
CA ASP A 84 -1.79 9.76 -3.11
C ASP A 84 -3.16 9.12 -2.90
N GLU A 85 -4.15 9.42 -3.76
CA GLU A 85 -5.49 8.80 -3.69
C GLU A 85 -5.43 7.29 -3.97
N LEU A 86 -4.55 6.87 -4.88
CA LEU A 86 -4.31 5.45 -5.14
C LEU A 86 -3.72 4.77 -3.90
N LEU A 87 -2.71 5.37 -3.27
CA LEU A 87 -2.05 4.82 -2.09
C LEU A 87 -2.97 4.81 -0.86
N GLU A 88 -3.82 5.81 -0.68
CA GLU A 88 -4.87 5.80 0.36
C GLU A 88 -5.84 4.62 0.16
N SER A 89 -6.27 4.37 -1.09
CA SER A 89 -7.11 3.22 -1.42
C SER A 89 -6.42 1.88 -1.14
N VAL A 90 -5.11 1.79 -1.41
CA VAL A 90 -4.29 0.61 -1.08
C VAL A 90 -4.25 0.39 0.43
N VAL A 91 -4.01 1.44 1.22
CA VAL A 91 -3.97 1.36 2.70
C VAL A 91 -5.34 0.95 3.25
N GLU A 92 -6.42 1.48 2.70
CA GLU A 92 -7.79 1.12 3.10
C GLU A 92 -8.04 -0.39 2.95
N GLN A 93 -7.73 -0.96 1.78
CA GLN A 93 -7.94 -2.39 1.54
C GLN A 93 -6.99 -3.25 2.40
N TYR A 94 -5.73 -2.85 2.52
CA TYR A 94 -4.77 -3.51 3.38
C TYR A 94 -5.24 -3.61 4.84
N ASN A 95 -5.77 -2.52 5.41
CA ASN A 95 -6.24 -2.51 6.79
C ASN A 95 -7.49 -3.37 7.04
N LYS A 96 -8.29 -3.65 5.99
CA LYS A 96 -9.45 -4.56 6.11
C LYS A 96 -9.02 -6.01 6.36
N ILE A 97 -7.88 -6.44 5.83
CA ILE A 97 -7.43 -7.83 5.85
C ILE A 97 -6.38 -8.14 6.92
N ASN A 98 -5.63 -7.12 7.37
CA ASN A 98 -4.45 -7.30 8.22
C ASN A 98 -4.74 -7.52 9.72
N LYS A 99 -6.01 -7.63 10.13
CA LYS A 99 -6.39 -7.56 11.56
C LYS A 99 -5.93 -8.77 12.39
N ASP A 100 -5.86 -9.96 11.80
CA ASP A 100 -5.67 -11.21 12.54
C ASP A 100 -4.48 -12.06 12.04
N ALA A 101 -3.77 -11.62 11.00
CA ALA A 101 -2.64 -12.36 10.44
C ALA A 101 -1.30 -11.92 11.05
N GLU A 102 -0.40 -12.89 11.28
CA GLU A 102 0.98 -12.61 11.68
C GLU A 102 1.79 -12.00 10.54
N VAL A 103 1.51 -12.46 9.32
CA VAL A 103 2.16 -11.99 8.08
C VAL A 103 1.12 -11.67 7.02
N THR A 104 1.25 -10.50 6.38
CA THR A 104 0.53 -10.19 5.14
C THR A 104 1.50 -10.26 3.97
N LEU A 105 1.25 -11.19 3.05
CA LEU A 105 2.00 -11.30 1.80
C LEU A 105 1.35 -10.44 0.73
N ILE A 106 2.14 -9.55 0.14
CA ILE A 106 1.69 -8.65 -0.94
C ILE A 106 2.34 -9.08 -2.25
N GLU A 107 1.54 -9.22 -3.30
CA GLU A 107 2.02 -9.44 -4.65
C GLU A 107 2.08 -8.11 -5.42
N GLY A 108 3.28 -7.73 -5.87
CA GLY A 108 3.52 -6.52 -6.65
C GLY A 108 3.04 -6.63 -8.11
N LEU A 109 3.04 -5.48 -8.78
CA LEU A 109 2.77 -5.38 -10.22
C LEU A 109 3.94 -5.91 -11.04
N VAL A 110 3.63 -6.67 -12.07
CA VAL A 110 4.62 -7.13 -13.05
C VAL A 110 4.91 -6.02 -14.05
N PRO A 111 6.18 -5.58 -14.22
CA PRO A 111 6.53 -4.59 -15.22
C PRO A 111 6.35 -5.17 -16.63
N THR A 112 5.56 -4.47 -17.45
CA THR A 112 5.31 -4.83 -18.84
C THR A 112 5.43 -3.61 -19.73
N ARG A 113 5.48 -3.80 -21.05
CA ARG A 113 5.46 -2.68 -22.00
C ARG A 113 4.21 -1.81 -21.90
N LYS A 114 3.09 -2.38 -21.45
CA LYS A 114 1.82 -1.66 -21.25
C LYS A 114 1.79 -0.90 -19.92
N HIS A 115 2.52 -1.38 -18.91
CA HIS A 115 2.54 -0.82 -17.57
C HIS A 115 3.98 -0.44 -17.15
N PRO A 116 4.60 0.57 -17.78
CA PRO A 116 5.98 0.98 -17.48
C PRO A 116 6.12 1.58 -16.09
N PHE A 117 5.02 2.07 -15.49
CA PHE A 117 4.94 2.64 -14.15
C PHE A 117 5.00 1.60 -13.02
N ALA A 118 4.95 0.29 -13.33
CA ALA A 118 4.83 -0.77 -12.32
C ALA A 118 5.92 -0.71 -11.23
N ASN A 119 7.18 -0.47 -11.60
CA ASN A 119 8.28 -0.39 -10.64
C ASN A 119 8.13 0.80 -9.68
N GLN A 120 7.72 1.95 -10.18
CA GLN A 120 7.46 3.15 -9.36
C GLN A 120 6.30 2.89 -8.39
N VAL A 121 5.19 2.35 -8.87
CA VAL A 121 4.03 2.03 -8.04
C VAL A 121 4.37 0.99 -6.97
N ASN A 122 5.12 -0.06 -7.33
CA ASN A 122 5.59 -1.05 -6.36
C ASN A 122 6.45 -0.41 -5.26
N ALA A 123 7.35 0.52 -5.62
CA ALA A 123 8.19 1.22 -4.65
C ALA A 123 7.35 2.08 -3.69
N GLU A 124 6.39 2.82 -4.22
CA GLU A 124 5.49 3.66 -3.40
C GLU A 124 4.58 2.81 -2.49
N ILE A 125 4.04 1.69 -2.98
CA ILE A 125 3.25 0.76 -2.15
C ILE A 125 4.11 0.15 -1.03
N ALA A 126 5.31 -0.36 -1.37
CA ALA A 126 6.22 -0.94 -0.37
C ALA A 126 6.56 0.05 0.75
N LYS A 127 6.84 1.29 0.38
CA LYS A 127 7.13 2.39 1.30
C LYS A 127 5.91 2.77 2.15
N THR A 128 4.75 2.94 1.52
CA THR A 128 3.49 3.31 2.17
C THR A 128 3.08 2.31 3.25
N LEU A 129 3.21 1.02 2.95
CA LEU A 129 2.84 -0.05 3.87
C LEU A 129 3.99 -0.46 4.81
N GLY A 130 5.16 0.16 4.67
CA GLY A 130 6.36 -0.22 5.44
C GLY A 130 6.75 -1.68 5.19
N ALA A 131 6.57 -2.18 3.96
CA ALA A 131 6.76 -3.57 3.64
C ALA A 131 8.24 -3.98 3.58
N GLU A 132 8.50 -5.20 4.02
CA GLU A 132 9.76 -5.90 3.74
C GLU A 132 9.74 -6.38 2.29
N ILE A 133 10.81 -6.15 1.56
CA ILE A 133 10.90 -6.38 0.12
C ILE A 133 11.62 -7.68 -0.16
N VAL A 134 11.01 -8.53 -0.94
CA VAL A 134 11.62 -9.74 -1.50
C VAL A 134 11.49 -9.69 -3.02
N PHE A 135 12.60 -9.63 -3.71
CA PHE A 135 12.59 -9.67 -5.17
C PHE A 135 12.32 -11.08 -5.68
N VAL A 136 11.63 -11.18 -6.80
CA VAL A 136 11.45 -12.42 -7.55
C VAL A 136 12.11 -12.24 -8.91
N ALA A 137 13.08 -13.07 -9.20
CA ALA A 137 13.89 -13.01 -10.42
C ALA A 137 13.94 -14.36 -11.12
N THR A 138 14.27 -14.35 -12.42
CA THR A 138 14.59 -15.54 -13.19
C THR A 138 15.89 -15.32 -13.95
N PRO A 139 16.78 -16.31 -14.08
CA PRO A 139 18.01 -16.15 -14.84
C PRO A 139 17.75 -15.76 -16.30
N GLY A 140 16.81 -16.43 -16.99
CA GLY A 140 16.63 -16.25 -18.41
C GLY A 140 17.91 -16.68 -19.15
N THR A 141 18.48 -15.77 -19.96
CA THR A 141 19.75 -15.96 -20.66
C THR A 141 20.97 -15.46 -19.88
N ASP A 142 20.76 -14.85 -18.70
CA ASP A 142 21.84 -14.29 -17.91
C ASP A 142 22.68 -15.39 -17.25
N ASN A 143 23.98 -15.19 -17.21
CA ASN A 143 24.83 -15.93 -16.29
C ASN A 143 24.66 -15.43 -14.85
N PRO A 144 25.13 -16.16 -13.82
CA PRO A 144 24.91 -15.76 -12.42
C PRO A 144 25.41 -14.36 -12.05
N THR A 145 26.47 -13.86 -12.67
CA THR A 145 27.00 -12.48 -12.44
C THR A 145 26.06 -11.44 -13.02
N GLN A 146 25.59 -11.63 -14.26
CA GLN A 146 24.63 -10.73 -14.90
C GLN A 146 23.29 -10.70 -14.15
N LEU A 147 22.82 -11.87 -13.69
CA LEU A 147 21.63 -11.97 -12.85
C LEU A 147 21.78 -11.14 -11.57
N LYS A 148 22.91 -11.25 -10.88
CA LYS A 148 23.22 -10.46 -9.68
C LYS A 148 23.18 -8.96 -9.98
N GLU A 149 23.90 -8.50 -11.02
CA GLU A 149 23.93 -7.10 -11.44
C GLU A 149 22.52 -6.56 -11.74
N ARG A 150 21.69 -7.33 -12.45
CA ARG A 150 20.31 -6.95 -12.76
C ARG A 150 19.44 -6.81 -11.52
N ILE A 151 19.62 -7.68 -10.52
CA ILE A 151 18.90 -7.58 -9.24
C ILE A 151 19.40 -6.36 -8.46
N GLU A 152 20.71 -6.08 -8.44
CA GLU A 152 21.26 -4.90 -7.79
C GLU A 152 20.75 -3.59 -8.42
N VAL A 153 20.60 -3.56 -9.75
CA VAL A 153 19.94 -2.44 -10.46
C VAL A 153 18.47 -2.32 -10.06
N ALA A 154 17.72 -3.43 -9.95
CA ALA A 154 16.34 -3.40 -9.49
C ALA A 154 16.22 -2.80 -8.08
N CYS A 155 17.16 -3.08 -7.18
CA CYS A 155 17.21 -2.52 -5.83
C CYS A 155 17.31 -0.99 -5.81
N SER A 156 17.86 -0.37 -6.86
CA SER A 156 18.03 1.09 -6.90
C SER A 156 16.72 1.85 -6.79
N ASN A 157 15.64 1.31 -7.35
CA ASN A 157 14.29 1.88 -7.24
C ASN A 157 13.71 1.80 -5.82
N PHE A 158 14.34 1.01 -4.94
CA PHE A 158 13.88 0.75 -3.58
C PHE A 158 14.90 1.21 -2.53
N GLY A 159 15.69 2.23 -2.84
CA GLY A 159 16.69 2.80 -1.92
C GLY A 159 18.06 2.11 -1.94
N GLY A 160 18.30 1.26 -2.95
CA GLY A 160 19.58 0.58 -3.17
C GLY A 160 19.80 -0.67 -2.30
N THR A 161 20.89 -1.36 -2.56
CA THR A 161 21.24 -2.64 -1.92
C THR A 161 21.48 -2.57 -0.40
N LYS A 162 21.65 -1.36 0.14
CA LYS A 162 21.85 -1.12 1.59
C LYS A 162 20.54 -0.89 2.34
N ASN A 163 19.38 -0.84 1.65
CA ASN A 163 18.10 -0.67 2.30
C ASN A 163 17.78 -1.90 3.16
N LYS A 164 17.64 -1.70 4.47
CA LYS A 164 17.34 -2.76 5.47
C LYS A 164 16.00 -3.47 5.24
N ASN A 165 15.07 -2.82 4.52
CA ASN A 165 13.78 -3.43 4.18
C ASN A 165 13.89 -4.45 3.06
N ILE A 166 14.96 -4.45 2.25
CA ILE A 166 15.23 -5.50 1.27
C ILE A 166 15.77 -6.72 2.02
N LYS A 167 14.96 -7.79 2.06
CA LYS A 167 15.31 -9.03 2.77
C LYS A 167 16.10 -9.99 1.90
N GLY A 168 15.86 -9.96 0.59
CA GLY A 168 16.59 -10.81 -0.34
C GLY A 168 15.86 -11.01 -1.67
N VAL A 169 16.22 -12.09 -2.33
CA VAL A 169 15.68 -12.49 -3.63
C VAL A 169 15.32 -13.98 -3.65
N ILE A 170 14.21 -14.31 -4.30
CA ILE A 170 13.85 -15.67 -4.70
C ILE A 170 14.14 -15.80 -6.21
N ILE A 171 15.00 -16.72 -6.55
CA ILE A 171 15.36 -17.03 -7.94
C ILE A 171 14.49 -18.19 -8.41
N ASN A 172 13.58 -17.89 -9.31
CA ASN A 172 12.65 -18.88 -9.87
C ASN A 172 13.08 -19.31 -11.28
N LYS A 173 12.60 -20.46 -11.72
CA LYS A 173 12.91 -21.07 -13.04
C LYS A 173 14.40 -21.24 -13.26
N LEU A 174 15.12 -21.63 -12.23
CA LEU A 174 16.53 -21.94 -12.35
C LEU A 174 16.72 -23.09 -13.37
N ASN A 175 17.66 -22.93 -14.29
CA ASN A 175 17.92 -23.87 -15.37
C ASN A 175 16.74 -24.14 -16.33
N ALA A 176 15.80 -23.17 -16.47
CA ALA A 176 14.73 -23.29 -17.45
C ALA A 176 15.27 -23.22 -18.88
N PRO A 177 14.77 -24.05 -19.83
CA PRO A 177 15.08 -23.89 -21.24
C PRO A 177 14.48 -22.56 -21.74
N VAL A 178 15.31 -21.71 -22.34
CA VAL A 178 14.89 -20.39 -22.83
C VAL A 178 15.35 -20.14 -24.26
N ASP A 179 14.58 -19.32 -24.99
CA ASP A 179 15.00 -18.78 -26.28
C ASP A 179 15.98 -17.60 -26.11
N GLU A 180 16.49 -17.06 -27.22
CA GLU A 180 17.39 -15.91 -27.25
C GLU A 180 16.78 -14.65 -26.59
N ALA A 181 15.46 -14.57 -26.50
CA ALA A 181 14.73 -13.49 -25.80
C ALA A 181 14.47 -13.79 -24.33
N GLY A 182 15.00 -14.89 -23.78
CA GLY A 182 14.84 -15.29 -22.38
C GLY A 182 13.46 -15.85 -22.01
N ARG A 183 12.63 -16.18 -23.01
CA ARG A 183 11.30 -16.77 -22.77
C ARG A 183 11.43 -18.28 -22.60
N THR A 184 10.76 -18.83 -21.59
CA THR A 184 10.74 -20.29 -21.37
C THR A 184 10.17 -21.03 -22.57
N ARG A 185 10.90 -22.02 -23.05
CA ARG A 185 10.60 -22.84 -24.22
C ARG A 185 10.55 -24.33 -23.82
N PRO A 186 9.36 -24.81 -23.44
CA PRO A 186 9.19 -26.21 -23.02
C PRO A 186 9.60 -27.25 -24.08
N ASP A 187 9.48 -26.90 -25.36
CA ASP A 187 9.87 -27.70 -26.48
C ASP A 187 11.39 -27.93 -26.58
N LEU A 188 12.18 -27.17 -25.82
CA LEU A 188 13.63 -27.35 -25.70
C LEU A 188 14.02 -28.25 -24.51
N SER A 189 13.06 -28.72 -23.71
CA SER A 189 13.32 -29.43 -22.46
C SER A 189 14.10 -30.76 -22.63
N GLU A 190 13.94 -31.42 -23.75
CA GLU A 190 14.68 -32.66 -24.02
C GLU A 190 16.21 -32.51 -24.02
N ILE A 191 16.70 -31.27 -24.15
CA ILE A 191 18.13 -30.92 -24.17
C ILE A 191 18.65 -30.63 -22.76
N PHE A 192 17.77 -30.30 -21.81
CA PHE A 192 18.14 -29.70 -20.52
C PHE A 192 17.65 -30.48 -19.29
N ASP A 193 16.99 -31.61 -19.44
CA ASP A 193 16.40 -32.38 -18.33
C ASP A 193 17.48 -33.24 -17.62
N ASP A 194 18.44 -32.54 -16.95
CA ASP A 194 19.48 -33.17 -16.15
C ASP A 194 19.43 -32.60 -14.73
N ALA A 195 19.06 -33.42 -13.74
CA ALA A 195 19.01 -33.03 -12.33
C ALA A 195 20.38 -32.54 -11.81
N ASP A 196 21.47 -33.06 -12.32
CA ASP A 196 22.82 -32.66 -11.95
C ASP A 196 23.11 -31.22 -12.42
N SER A 197 22.57 -30.81 -13.56
CA SER A 197 22.73 -29.45 -14.08
C SER A 197 21.99 -28.43 -13.26
N ALA A 198 20.80 -28.74 -12.73
CA ALA A 198 20.04 -27.86 -11.83
C ALA A 198 20.75 -27.66 -10.50
N GLN A 199 21.36 -28.72 -9.95
CA GLN A 199 22.16 -28.63 -8.71
C GLN A 199 23.42 -27.81 -8.93
N GLN A 200 24.11 -27.97 -10.05
CA GLN A 200 25.29 -27.18 -10.41
C GLN A 200 24.93 -25.70 -10.58
N ALA A 201 23.85 -25.37 -11.28
CA ALA A 201 23.38 -24.00 -11.45
C ALA A 201 23.03 -23.34 -10.10
N ASN A 202 22.44 -24.08 -9.16
CA ASN A 202 22.17 -23.60 -7.81
C ASN A 202 23.48 -23.26 -7.07
N LEU A 203 24.47 -24.12 -7.11
CA LEU A 203 25.77 -23.90 -6.49
C LEU A 203 26.47 -22.65 -7.04
N GLU A 204 26.45 -22.45 -8.35
CA GLU A 204 27.05 -21.28 -9.01
C GLU A 204 26.36 -19.97 -8.59
N VAL A 205 25.03 -19.96 -8.55
CA VAL A 205 24.24 -18.82 -8.07
C VAL A 205 24.61 -18.51 -6.63
N MET A 206 24.58 -19.48 -5.73
CA MET A 206 24.90 -19.29 -4.32
C MET A 206 26.33 -18.77 -4.11
N GLN A 207 27.31 -19.25 -4.87
CA GLN A 207 28.70 -18.76 -4.81
C GLN A 207 28.79 -17.26 -5.18
N ILE A 208 28.12 -16.85 -6.24
CA ILE A 208 28.14 -15.44 -6.69
C ILE A 208 27.43 -14.52 -5.69
N PHE A 209 26.31 -14.96 -5.12
CA PHE A 209 25.54 -14.16 -4.14
C PHE A 209 26.19 -14.13 -2.76
N ASN A 210 27.11 -15.03 -2.39
CA ASN A 210 27.85 -14.95 -1.14
C ASN A 210 28.64 -13.63 -0.98
N SER A 211 28.99 -12.99 -2.08
CA SER A 211 29.66 -11.68 -2.07
C SER A 211 28.69 -10.50 -2.20
N SER A 212 27.39 -10.74 -2.33
CA SER A 212 26.35 -9.70 -2.46
C SER A 212 25.77 -9.33 -1.10
N PRO A 213 25.37 -8.07 -0.88
CA PRO A 213 24.58 -7.69 0.29
C PRO A 213 23.14 -8.25 0.23
N ILE A 214 22.72 -8.80 -0.92
CA ILE A 214 21.37 -9.34 -1.12
C ILE A 214 21.39 -10.84 -0.85
N ARG A 215 20.62 -11.29 0.14
CA ARG A 215 20.48 -12.70 0.51
C ARG A 215 19.60 -13.44 -0.51
N VAL A 216 19.98 -14.64 -0.89
CA VAL A 216 19.10 -15.57 -1.63
C VAL A 216 18.19 -16.27 -0.64
N LEU A 217 16.88 -16.10 -0.80
CA LEU A 217 15.83 -16.67 0.06
C LEU A 217 15.18 -17.90 -0.55
N GLY A 218 15.58 -18.28 -1.73
CA GLY A 218 15.14 -19.50 -2.41
C GLY A 218 15.68 -19.58 -3.82
N CYS A 219 15.96 -20.81 -4.26
CA CYS A 219 16.31 -21.14 -5.63
C CYS A 219 15.39 -22.25 -6.09
N VAL A 220 14.43 -21.91 -6.94
CA VAL A 220 13.41 -22.84 -7.43
C VAL A 220 13.82 -23.36 -8.82
N PRO A 221 14.21 -24.65 -8.94
CA PRO A 221 14.56 -25.23 -10.22
C PRO A 221 13.31 -25.34 -11.11
N TRP A 222 13.52 -25.19 -12.40
CA TRP A 222 12.46 -25.41 -13.36
C TRP A 222 12.22 -26.92 -13.53
N SER A 223 10.96 -27.29 -13.75
CA SER A 223 10.54 -28.64 -14.13
C SER A 223 9.41 -28.54 -15.13
N ILE A 224 9.38 -29.48 -16.09
CA ILE A 224 8.30 -29.58 -17.09
C ILE A 224 6.95 -29.83 -16.42
N ASP A 225 6.93 -30.49 -15.27
CA ASP A 225 5.70 -30.79 -14.52
C ASP A 225 5.01 -29.51 -13.96
N LEU A 226 5.78 -28.44 -13.73
CA LEU A 226 5.21 -27.14 -13.31
C LEU A 226 4.30 -26.52 -14.37
N ILE A 227 4.50 -26.86 -15.64
CA ILE A 227 3.77 -26.30 -16.78
C ILE A 227 2.95 -27.34 -17.55
N ALA A 228 2.98 -28.60 -17.12
CA ALA A 228 2.23 -29.70 -17.75
C ALA A 228 0.72 -29.41 -17.65
N THR A 229 0.09 -29.12 -18.79
CA THR A 229 -1.32 -28.77 -18.89
C THR A 229 -2.20 -30.00 -19.09
N ARG A 230 -3.50 -29.92 -18.68
CA ARG A 230 -4.45 -31.01 -18.97
C ARG A 230 -4.80 -31.03 -20.45
N ALA A 231 -5.03 -32.22 -20.99
CA ALA A 231 -5.45 -32.39 -22.38
C ALA A 231 -6.76 -31.64 -22.68
N VAL A 232 -7.69 -31.55 -21.72
CA VAL A 232 -8.94 -30.80 -21.84
C VAL A 232 -8.71 -29.31 -22.03
N ASP A 233 -7.70 -28.71 -21.37
CA ASP A 233 -7.41 -27.26 -21.49
C ASP A 233 -6.82 -26.97 -22.89
N MET A 234 -6.00 -27.87 -23.41
CA MET A 234 -5.49 -27.78 -24.76
C MET A 234 -6.60 -27.93 -25.81
N ALA A 235 -7.51 -28.87 -25.62
CA ALA A 235 -8.66 -29.06 -26.52
C ALA A 235 -9.57 -27.81 -26.51
N LYS A 236 -9.85 -27.22 -25.36
CA LYS A 236 -10.62 -25.97 -25.25
C LYS A 236 -9.92 -24.82 -25.96
N HIS A 237 -8.61 -24.65 -25.76
CA HIS A 237 -7.84 -23.57 -26.40
C HIS A 237 -7.91 -23.67 -27.94
N LEU A 238 -7.82 -24.87 -28.48
CA LEU A 238 -7.89 -25.13 -29.91
C LEU A 238 -9.31 -25.13 -30.47
N ASN A 239 -10.33 -24.95 -29.60
CA ASN A 239 -11.74 -25.17 -29.96
C ASN A 239 -11.95 -26.51 -30.71
N ALA A 240 -11.29 -27.56 -30.22
CA ALA A 240 -11.26 -28.87 -30.86
C ALA A 240 -12.47 -29.70 -30.45
N GLU A 241 -12.96 -30.51 -31.41
CA GLU A 241 -13.99 -31.53 -31.20
C GLU A 241 -13.39 -32.74 -30.49
N ILE A 242 -14.03 -33.21 -29.43
CA ILE A 242 -13.59 -34.41 -28.71
C ILE A 242 -14.07 -35.65 -29.48
N VAL A 243 -13.11 -36.41 -30.01
CA VAL A 243 -13.37 -37.65 -30.75
C VAL A 243 -13.41 -38.86 -29.81
N ASN A 244 -12.51 -38.90 -28.85
CA ASN A 244 -12.51 -39.86 -27.75
C ASN A 244 -12.15 -39.14 -26.46
N GLU A 245 -13.06 -39.18 -25.48
CA GLU A 245 -12.87 -38.47 -24.22
C GLU A 245 -11.70 -39.04 -23.41
N GLY A 246 -11.68 -40.37 -23.25
CA GLY A 246 -10.66 -41.00 -22.43
C GLY A 246 -10.46 -40.31 -21.08
N GLU A 247 -9.23 -40.15 -20.66
CA GLU A 247 -8.84 -39.46 -19.44
C GLU A 247 -8.48 -37.98 -19.69
N ILE A 248 -9.21 -37.30 -20.58
CA ILE A 248 -8.90 -35.93 -21.06
C ILE A 248 -8.74 -34.89 -19.92
N SER A 249 -9.47 -35.07 -18.83
CA SER A 249 -9.46 -34.15 -17.66
C SER A 249 -8.23 -34.31 -16.76
N THR A 250 -7.55 -35.45 -16.82
CA THR A 250 -6.40 -35.77 -15.93
C THR A 250 -5.10 -35.97 -16.70
N ARG A 251 -5.13 -36.39 -17.97
CA ARG A 251 -3.93 -36.55 -18.79
C ARG A 251 -3.18 -35.25 -18.96
N ARG A 252 -1.88 -35.31 -18.66
CA ARG A 252 -0.97 -34.17 -18.75
C ARG A 252 -0.21 -34.14 -20.05
N ILE A 253 -0.16 -32.98 -20.69
CA ILE A 253 0.66 -32.74 -21.89
C ILE A 253 1.96 -32.08 -21.44
N LYS A 254 3.07 -32.79 -21.67
CA LYS A 254 4.43 -32.36 -21.32
C LYS A 254 5.25 -31.98 -22.55
N SER A 255 4.93 -32.58 -23.72
CA SER A 255 5.62 -32.30 -24.99
C SER A 255 4.64 -32.31 -26.15
N ILE A 256 5.03 -31.71 -27.27
CA ILE A 256 4.24 -31.65 -28.50
C ILE A 256 5.09 -32.25 -29.63
N THR A 257 4.60 -33.32 -30.24
CA THR A 257 5.28 -34.03 -31.34
C THR A 257 4.46 -33.93 -32.63
N PHE A 258 5.00 -33.25 -33.62
CA PHE A 258 4.42 -33.23 -34.97
C PHE A 258 4.83 -34.49 -35.75
N CYS A 259 3.85 -35.35 -36.04
CA CYS A 259 4.07 -36.64 -36.69
C CYS A 259 4.25 -36.50 -38.21
N ALA A 260 5.30 -35.78 -38.60
CA ALA A 260 5.61 -35.49 -40.00
C ALA A 260 6.55 -36.48 -40.69
N ARG A 261 7.24 -37.35 -39.91
CA ARG A 261 8.19 -38.36 -40.43
C ARG A 261 7.52 -39.73 -40.57
N SER A 262 8.26 -40.70 -41.06
CA SER A 262 7.84 -42.11 -41.07
C SER A 262 7.94 -42.72 -39.67
N LEU A 263 7.12 -43.73 -39.37
CA LEU A 263 7.00 -44.35 -38.04
C LEU A 263 8.34 -44.69 -37.37
N PRO A 264 9.33 -45.33 -38.05
CA PRO A 264 10.59 -45.67 -37.39
C PRO A 264 11.32 -44.49 -36.77
N HIS A 265 11.09 -43.27 -37.27
CA HIS A 265 11.72 -42.03 -36.80
C HIS A 265 10.81 -41.18 -35.91
N MET A 266 9.67 -41.72 -35.50
CA MET A 266 8.71 -41.03 -34.62
C MET A 266 8.43 -41.82 -33.35
N ILE A 267 8.58 -43.14 -33.34
CA ILE A 267 8.25 -44.00 -32.19
C ILE A 267 9.02 -43.61 -30.94
N GLU A 268 10.25 -43.11 -31.07
CA GLU A 268 11.06 -42.61 -29.95
C GLU A 268 10.45 -41.42 -29.23
N HIS A 269 9.54 -40.66 -29.88
CA HIS A 269 8.82 -39.54 -29.34
C HIS A 269 7.44 -39.88 -28.74
N PHE A 270 7.02 -41.17 -28.83
CA PHE A 270 5.79 -41.66 -28.21
C PHE A 270 6.06 -41.93 -26.73
N LYS A 271 6.18 -40.81 -25.96
CA LYS A 271 6.53 -40.82 -24.55
C LYS A 271 5.32 -40.46 -23.68
N PRO A 272 5.34 -40.80 -22.39
CA PRO A 272 4.32 -40.31 -21.45
C PRO A 272 4.18 -38.79 -21.51
N GLY A 273 2.93 -38.29 -21.61
CA GLY A 273 2.62 -36.88 -21.70
C GLY A 273 2.83 -36.23 -23.07
N SER A 274 3.19 -37.00 -24.13
CA SER A 274 3.31 -36.41 -25.47
C SER A 274 1.95 -36.14 -26.10
N LEU A 275 1.76 -34.95 -26.69
CA LEU A 275 0.67 -34.61 -27.60
C LEU A 275 1.12 -34.94 -29.02
N LEU A 276 0.53 -35.97 -29.60
CA LEU A 276 0.85 -36.41 -30.97
C LEU A 276 -0.04 -35.66 -31.97
N VAL A 277 0.56 -34.77 -32.77
CA VAL A 277 -0.15 -33.96 -33.77
C VAL A 277 -0.02 -34.62 -35.14
N THR A 278 -1.15 -35.02 -35.68
CA THR A 278 -1.21 -35.71 -36.97
C THR A 278 -2.51 -35.40 -37.70
N SER A 279 -2.60 -35.75 -38.98
CA SER A 279 -3.88 -35.72 -39.71
C SER A 279 -4.60 -37.07 -39.58
N ALA A 280 -5.94 -37.04 -39.63
CA ALA A 280 -6.75 -38.28 -39.56
C ALA A 280 -6.52 -39.23 -40.77
N ASP A 281 -5.96 -38.74 -41.86
CA ASP A 281 -5.55 -39.55 -43.04
C ASP A 281 -4.17 -40.21 -42.85
N ARG A 282 -3.61 -40.20 -41.65
CA ARG A 282 -2.41 -40.93 -41.25
C ARG A 282 -2.76 -42.08 -40.29
N PRO A 283 -3.42 -43.15 -40.81
CA PRO A 283 -3.82 -44.31 -40.01
C PRO A 283 -2.62 -45.02 -39.38
N ASP A 284 -1.45 -44.99 -40.05
CA ASP A 284 -0.20 -45.54 -39.52
C ASP A 284 0.19 -44.94 -38.17
N VAL A 285 0.07 -43.62 -38.01
CA VAL A 285 0.37 -42.93 -36.75
C VAL A 285 -0.67 -43.28 -35.69
N ILE A 286 -1.97 -43.26 -36.06
CA ILE A 286 -3.07 -43.52 -35.13
C ILE A 286 -2.97 -44.95 -34.57
N VAL A 287 -2.72 -45.92 -35.42
CA VAL A 287 -2.56 -47.33 -35.00
C VAL A 287 -1.31 -47.50 -34.13
N ALA A 288 -0.18 -46.88 -34.49
CA ALA A 288 1.03 -46.97 -33.70
C ALA A 288 0.85 -46.31 -32.30
N ALA A 289 0.20 -45.16 -32.24
CA ALA A 289 -0.10 -44.51 -30.96
C ALA A 289 -1.08 -45.33 -30.10
N ALA A 290 -2.10 -45.91 -30.71
CA ALA A 290 -3.04 -46.82 -30.05
C ALA A 290 -2.32 -48.07 -29.50
N LEU A 291 -1.38 -48.65 -30.27
CA LEU A 291 -0.56 -49.77 -29.81
C LEU A 291 0.37 -49.37 -28.65
N ALA A 292 1.01 -48.20 -28.72
CA ALA A 292 1.84 -47.68 -27.64
C ALA A 292 1.03 -47.47 -26.35
N ALA A 293 -0.16 -46.85 -26.45
CA ALA A 293 -1.07 -46.69 -25.32
C ALA A 293 -1.51 -48.04 -24.73
N LYS A 294 -1.83 -49.00 -25.58
CA LYS A 294 -2.19 -50.37 -25.16
C LYS A 294 -1.03 -51.08 -24.43
N ASN A 295 0.20 -50.76 -24.79
CA ASN A 295 1.41 -51.29 -24.14
C ASN A 295 1.81 -50.50 -22.89
N GLY A 296 0.95 -49.59 -22.40
CA GLY A 296 1.15 -48.86 -21.14
C GLY A 296 1.88 -47.53 -21.26
N VAL A 297 2.11 -47.01 -22.49
CA VAL A 297 2.62 -45.66 -22.65
C VAL A 297 1.50 -44.66 -22.42
N GLU A 298 1.62 -43.82 -21.38
CA GLU A 298 0.64 -42.80 -21.03
C GLU A 298 0.76 -41.58 -21.97
N ILE A 299 0.45 -41.77 -23.26
CA ILE A 299 0.40 -40.68 -24.24
C ILE A 299 -0.58 -39.62 -23.76
N GLY A 300 -0.19 -38.31 -23.77
CA GLY A 300 -0.99 -37.20 -23.32
C GLY A 300 -2.30 -37.06 -24.10
N ALA A 301 -2.22 -37.04 -25.42
CA ALA A 301 -3.37 -37.07 -26.31
C ALA A 301 -2.94 -37.25 -27.79
N ILE A 302 -3.91 -37.56 -28.66
CA ILE A 302 -3.76 -37.43 -30.11
C ILE A 302 -4.58 -36.22 -30.58
N LEU A 303 -3.93 -35.28 -31.27
CA LEU A 303 -4.57 -34.14 -31.93
C LEU A 303 -4.63 -34.36 -33.43
N LEU A 304 -5.85 -34.53 -33.94
CA LEU A 304 -6.11 -34.66 -35.36
C LEU A 304 -6.27 -33.26 -35.99
N THR A 305 -5.56 -33.00 -37.08
CA THR A 305 -5.62 -31.74 -37.83
C THR A 305 -6.35 -31.91 -39.17
N GLY A 306 -6.89 -30.80 -39.71
CA GLY A 306 -7.55 -30.75 -41.01
C GLY A 306 -9.04 -31.10 -41.02
N GLY A 307 -9.63 -31.34 -39.83
CA GLY A 307 -11.07 -31.58 -39.69
C GLY A 307 -11.59 -32.93 -40.23
N TYR A 308 -10.70 -33.86 -40.59
CA TYR A 308 -11.06 -35.18 -41.07
C TYR A 308 -11.38 -36.13 -39.91
N ASP A 309 -12.30 -37.06 -40.14
CA ASP A 309 -12.64 -38.13 -39.20
C ASP A 309 -11.73 -39.35 -39.37
N ILE A 310 -11.54 -40.10 -38.29
CA ILE A 310 -10.84 -41.37 -38.34
C ILE A 310 -11.70 -42.36 -39.12
N PRO A 311 -11.16 -43.05 -40.16
CA PRO A 311 -11.91 -44.09 -40.87
C PRO A 311 -12.45 -45.15 -39.91
N GLU A 312 -13.72 -45.57 -40.08
CA GLU A 312 -14.40 -46.51 -39.19
C GLU A 312 -13.63 -47.82 -38.96
N SER A 313 -12.99 -48.34 -40.00
CA SER A 313 -12.17 -49.55 -39.90
C SER A 313 -10.97 -49.35 -38.95
N ILE A 314 -10.35 -48.17 -38.94
CA ILE A 314 -9.24 -47.81 -38.07
C ILE A 314 -9.74 -47.56 -36.64
N ALA A 315 -10.88 -46.85 -36.48
CA ALA A 315 -11.48 -46.63 -35.19
C ALA A 315 -11.85 -47.94 -34.49
N ASN A 316 -12.46 -48.89 -35.23
CA ASN A 316 -12.80 -50.22 -34.71
C ASN A 316 -11.54 -51.02 -34.31
N LEU A 317 -10.48 -50.95 -35.09
CA LEU A 317 -9.20 -51.61 -34.78
C LEU A 317 -8.57 -51.06 -33.50
N CYS A 318 -8.65 -49.77 -33.30
CA CYS A 318 -8.04 -49.04 -32.16
C CYS A 318 -8.97 -48.94 -30.94
N ALA A 319 -10.24 -49.39 -31.05
CA ALA A 319 -11.23 -49.24 -29.95
C ALA A 319 -10.75 -49.73 -28.57
N PRO A 320 -9.99 -50.88 -28.45
CA PRO A 320 -9.46 -51.30 -27.15
C PRO A 320 -8.45 -50.32 -26.53
N ALA A 321 -7.71 -49.57 -27.34
CA ALA A 321 -6.77 -48.57 -26.87
C ALA A 321 -7.50 -47.25 -26.53
N PHE A 322 -8.52 -46.89 -27.29
CA PHE A 322 -9.37 -45.73 -26.99
C PHE A 322 -10.11 -45.93 -25.66
N ALA A 323 -10.60 -47.12 -25.40
CA ALA A 323 -11.23 -47.50 -24.15
C ALA A 323 -10.27 -47.55 -22.95
N SER A 324 -8.95 -47.58 -23.15
CA SER A 324 -7.95 -47.54 -22.08
C SER A 324 -7.57 -46.13 -21.61
N GLY A 325 -8.36 -45.13 -22.00
CA GLY A 325 -8.20 -43.76 -21.50
C GLY A 325 -7.44 -42.79 -22.40
N LEU A 326 -7.06 -43.19 -23.63
CA LEU A 326 -6.34 -42.32 -24.59
C LEU A 326 -7.23 -41.18 -25.11
N PRO A 327 -6.98 -39.88 -24.78
CA PRO A 327 -7.77 -38.78 -25.31
C PRO A 327 -7.45 -38.53 -26.80
N ILE A 328 -8.50 -38.24 -27.58
CA ILE A 328 -8.35 -37.85 -28.99
C ILE A 328 -9.27 -36.67 -29.26
N PHE A 329 -8.73 -35.61 -29.81
CA PHE A 329 -9.52 -34.44 -30.21
C PHE A 329 -9.10 -33.92 -31.58
N LYS A 330 -10.03 -33.28 -32.29
CA LYS A 330 -9.91 -32.89 -33.68
C LYS A 330 -10.01 -31.39 -33.86
N ALA A 331 -9.01 -30.77 -34.46
CA ALA A 331 -9.00 -29.34 -34.84
C ALA A 331 -9.38 -29.20 -36.33
N GLN A 332 -10.18 -28.16 -36.62
CA GLN A 332 -10.61 -27.87 -38.01
C GLN A 332 -9.47 -27.27 -38.86
N GLY A 333 -8.51 -26.59 -38.23
CA GLY A 333 -7.36 -26.04 -38.92
C GLY A 333 -6.41 -27.08 -39.49
N ASN A 334 -5.71 -26.73 -40.55
CA ASN A 334 -4.61 -27.56 -41.06
C ASN A 334 -3.46 -27.59 -40.03
N THR A 335 -2.47 -28.46 -40.25
CA THR A 335 -1.35 -28.64 -39.34
C THR A 335 -0.58 -27.36 -39.06
N TRP A 336 -0.41 -26.48 -40.05
CA TRP A 336 0.28 -25.19 -39.86
C TRP A 336 -0.52 -24.22 -38.95
N GLN A 337 -1.81 -24.05 -39.24
CA GLN A 337 -2.69 -23.21 -38.39
C GLN A 337 -2.77 -23.76 -36.96
N THR A 338 -2.86 -25.05 -36.80
CA THR A 338 -2.87 -25.72 -35.49
C THR A 338 -1.54 -25.51 -34.76
N SER A 339 -0.41 -25.54 -35.45
CA SER A 339 0.92 -25.25 -34.88
C SER A 339 1.00 -23.82 -34.33
N LEU A 340 0.52 -22.83 -35.09
CA LEU A 340 0.49 -21.44 -34.65
C LEU A 340 -0.41 -21.26 -33.44
N ASN A 341 -1.57 -21.92 -33.40
CA ASN A 341 -2.47 -21.88 -32.25
C ASN A 341 -1.86 -22.53 -31.01
N LEU A 342 -1.17 -23.67 -31.17
CA LEU A 342 -0.44 -24.32 -30.06
C LEU A 342 0.65 -23.43 -29.48
N GLN A 343 1.36 -22.65 -30.31
CA GLN A 343 2.37 -21.69 -29.85
C GLN A 343 1.76 -20.53 -29.01
N SER A 344 0.50 -20.19 -29.21
CA SER A 344 -0.22 -19.16 -28.48
C SER A 344 -0.89 -19.66 -27.19
N PHE A 345 -0.73 -20.94 -26.86
CA PHE A 345 -1.32 -21.52 -25.65
C PHE A 345 -0.79 -20.85 -24.39
N ASN A 346 -1.71 -20.49 -23.50
CA ASN A 346 -1.35 -19.89 -22.22
C ASN A 346 -0.97 -20.97 -21.20
N LEU A 347 0.28 -20.97 -20.75
CA LEU A 347 0.82 -21.92 -19.78
C LEU A 347 0.49 -21.56 -18.31
N GLU A 348 -0.29 -20.51 -18.07
CA GLU A 348 -0.74 -20.17 -16.71
C GLU A 348 -1.57 -21.30 -16.09
N ILE A 349 -1.60 -21.34 -14.76
CA ILE A 349 -2.30 -22.37 -14.00
C ILE A 349 -3.80 -22.06 -14.00
N PRO A 350 -4.67 -22.94 -14.53
CA PRO A 350 -6.11 -22.78 -14.37
C PRO A 350 -6.53 -22.88 -12.91
N ALA A 351 -7.46 -22.02 -12.45
CA ALA A 351 -7.90 -22.00 -11.05
C ALA A 351 -8.60 -23.30 -10.59
N ASP A 352 -9.10 -24.09 -11.54
CA ASP A 352 -9.75 -25.38 -11.31
C ASP A 352 -8.79 -26.58 -11.41
N ASP A 353 -7.52 -26.36 -11.75
CA ASP A 353 -6.49 -27.42 -11.84
C ASP A 353 -5.80 -27.65 -10.49
N LYS A 354 -6.55 -28.23 -9.55
CA LYS A 354 -6.09 -28.42 -8.17
C LYS A 354 -4.80 -29.22 -8.06
N GLU A 355 -4.66 -30.26 -8.84
CA GLU A 355 -3.47 -31.13 -8.81
C GLU A 355 -2.19 -30.34 -9.18
N ARG A 356 -2.25 -29.54 -10.26
CA ARG A 356 -1.13 -28.70 -10.66
C ARG A 356 -0.88 -27.58 -9.66
N ILE A 357 -1.92 -26.98 -9.07
CA ILE A 357 -1.80 -25.98 -8.00
C ILE A 357 -1.04 -26.57 -6.80
N GLU A 358 -1.45 -27.74 -6.31
CA GLU A 358 -0.78 -28.43 -5.19
C GLU A 358 0.68 -28.76 -5.52
N PHE A 359 0.93 -29.30 -6.71
CA PHE A 359 2.29 -29.62 -7.14
C PHE A 359 3.19 -28.37 -7.18
N VAL A 360 2.71 -27.27 -7.76
CA VAL A 360 3.46 -25.99 -7.82
C VAL A 360 3.70 -25.43 -6.43
N ASN A 361 2.69 -25.43 -5.57
CA ASN A 361 2.79 -24.95 -4.19
C ASN A 361 3.88 -25.71 -3.43
N ASP A 362 3.85 -27.03 -3.51
CA ASP A 362 4.76 -27.90 -2.78
C ASP A 362 6.19 -27.83 -3.35
N HIS A 363 6.31 -27.78 -4.68
CA HIS A 363 7.60 -27.66 -5.35
C HIS A 363 8.28 -26.33 -4.96
N VAL A 364 7.59 -25.20 -5.06
CA VAL A 364 8.16 -23.90 -4.71
C VAL A 364 8.46 -23.84 -3.21
N ALA A 365 7.52 -24.25 -2.35
CA ALA A 365 7.69 -24.21 -0.89
C ALA A 365 8.92 -25.00 -0.42
N SER A 366 9.24 -26.13 -1.06
CA SER A 366 10.40 -26.96 -0.71
C SER A 366 11.75 -26.31 -1.05
N HIS A 367 11.76 -25.26 -1.88
CA HIS A 367 12.96 -24.55 -2.30
C HIS A 367 13.09 -23.14 -1.68
N ILE A 368 12.23 -22.79 -0.71
CA ILE A 368 12.32 -21.55 0.05
C ILE A 368 13.17 -21.79 1.31
N ASP A 369 13.97 -20.80 1.67
CA ASP A 369 14.86 -20.83 2.85
C ASP A 369 14.05 -20.98 4.15
N GLY A 370 14.15 -22.15 4.79
CA GLY A 370 13.44 -22.46 6.03
C GLY A 370 13.74 -21.48 7.16
N PRO A 371 15.01 -21.16 7.48
CA PRO A 371 15.37 -20.16 8.48
C PRO A 371 14.74 -18.79 8.26
N TRP A 372 14.58 -18.37 7.00
CA TRP A 372 13.85 -17.13 6.70
C TRP A 372 12.37 -17.23 7.10
N ILE A 373 11.70 -18.32 6.71
CA ILE A 373 10.28 -18.54 7.08
C ILE A 373 10.12 -18.60 8.60
N ASP A 374 11.02 -19.32 9.30
CA ASP A 374 10.98 -19.40 10.77
C ASP A 374 11.12 -18.01 11.43
N SER A 375 11.93 -17.12 10.86
CA SER A 375 12.09 -15.74 11.33
C SER A 375 10.83 -14.88 11.19
N LEU A 376 9.85 -15.30 10.41
CA LEU A 376 8.62 -14.53 10.17
C LEU A 376 7.63 -14.61 11.35
N SER A 377 7.68 -15.68 12.13
CA SER A 377 6.88 -15.83 13.36
C SER A 377 7.49 -15.09 14.56
N GLU A 378 8.77 -14.71 14.49
CA GLU A 378 9.40 -13.90 15.52
C GLU A 378 8.89 -12.47 15.46
N GLY A 379 8.14 -12.01 16.48
CA GLY A 379 7.50 -10.71 16.53
C GLY A 379 8.49 -9.56 16.30
N THR A 380 8.24 -8.72 15.32
CA THR A 380 9.07 -7.54 15.04
C THR A 380 8.86 -6.47 16.12
N GLN A 381 9.88 -6.23 16.94
CA GLN A 381 10.05 -5.02 17.75
C GLN A 381 10.61 -3.86 16.88
N GLY A 382 10.05 -3.64 15.70
CA GLY A 382 10.41 -2.52 14.84
C GLY A 382 9.56 -1.28 15.13
N ILE A 383 10.19 -0.10 15.23
CA ILE A 383 9.47 1.18 15.27
C ILE A 383 8.80 1.38 13.92
N ARG A 384 7.48 1.23 13.87
CA ARG A 384 6.71 1.47 12.65
C ARG A 384 6.62 2.98 12.43
N ARG A 385 7.28 3.48 11.39
CA ARG A 385 7.12 4.86 10.94
C ARG A 385 5.80 4.97 10.18
N LEU A 386 4.98 5.94 10.55
CA LEU A 386 3.71 6.18 9.88
C LEU A 386 3.96 6.93 8.58
N SER A 387 3.65 6.31 7.44
CA SER A 387 3.82 6.94 6.12
C SER A 387 2.73 7.99 5.86
N PRO A 388 2.97 9.03 5.02
CA PRO A 388 1.97 10.04 4.69
C PRO A 388 0.61 9.50 4.23
N PRO A 389 0.53 8.55 3.28
CA PRO A 389 -0.77 7.99 2.88
C PRO A 389 -1.47 7.22 4.01
N ALA A 390 -0.71 6.48 4.84
CA ALA A 390 -1.27 5.80 6.01
C ALA A 390 -1.81 6.79 7.04
N PHE A 391 -1.12 7.91 7.26
CA PHE A 391 -1.56 8.98 8.14
C PHE A 391 -2.84 9.65 7.63
N ARG A 392 -2.91 10.02 6.35
CA ARG A 392 -4.12 10.62 5.75
C ARG A 392 -5.32 9.68 5.82
N TYR A 393 -5.13 8.40 5.52
CA TYR A 393 -6.16 7.39 5.71
C TYR A 393 -6.64 7.33 7.18
N GLN A 394 -5.71 7.29 8.13
CA GLN A 394 -6.02 7.21 9.56
C GLN A 394 -6.77 8.46 10.05
N LEU A 395 -6.39 9.67 9.60
CA LEU A 395 -7.12 10.90 9.88
C LEU A 395 -8.57 10.81 9.41
N THR A 396 -8.80 10.35 8.18
CA THR A 396 -10.14 10.20 7.62
C THR A 396 -10.98 9.22 8.45
N GLU A 397 -10.41 8.07 8.83
CA GLU A 397 -11.12 7.08 9.64
C GLU A 397 -11.44 7.56 11.05
N PHE A 398 -10.52 8.27 11.70
CA PHE A 398 -10.74 8.83 13.03
C PHE A 398 -11.83 9.92 12.98
N ALA A 399 -11.77 10.80 11.99
CA ALA A 399 -12.77 11.87 11.81
C ALA A 399 -14.17 11.28 11.50
N ARG A 400 -14.27 10.25 10.67
CA ARG A 400 -15.53 9.53 10.42
C ARG A 400 -16.16 8.97 11.69
N LYS A 401 -15.33 8.36 12.56
CA LYS A 401 -15.79 7.82 13.84
C LYS A 401 -16.23 8.89 14.82
N ALA A 402 -15.56 10.03 14.78
CA ALA A 402 -15.89 11.20 15.62
C ALA A 402 -17.28 11.78 15.28
N ALA A 403 -17.70 11.73 14.01
CA ALA A 403 -19.01 12.19 13.52
C ALA A 403 -19.40 13.60 14.02
N LYS A 404 -18.49 14.59 13.93
CA LYS A 404 -18.62 15.93 14.49
C LYS A 404 -19.16 16.95 13.48
N ARG A 405 -19.70 18.05 14.00
CA ARG A 405 -20.17 19.22 13.25
C ARG A 405 -19.14 20.33 13.34
N ILE A 406 -18.57 20.73 12.21
CA ILE A 406 -17.51 21.75 12.14
C ILE A 406 -18.01 22.99 11.42
N VAL A 407 -17.95 24.15 12.08
CA VAL A 407 -18.33 25.41 11.47
C VAL A 407 -17.19 26.01 10.65
N LEU A 408 -17.54 26.46 9.46
CA LEU A 408 -16.66 27.13 8.49
C LEU A 408 -17.20 28.56 8.28
N PRO A 409 -16.64 29.56 9.01
CA PRO A 409 -17.14 30.95 8.98
C PRO A 409 -17.04 31.62 7.61
N GLU A 410 -16.12 31.17 6.76
CA GLU A 410 -15.89 31.66 5.39
C GLU A 410 -16.66 30.81 4.38
N GLY A 411 -17.97 30.69 4.59
CA GLY A 411 -18.82 29.74 3.87
C GLY A 411 -19.06 30.04 2.39
N ASP A 412 -18.78 31.24 1.94
CA ASP A 412 -18.85 31.67 0.52
C ASP A 412 -17.49 31.66 -0.20
N GLU A 413 -16.41 31.25 0.49
CA GLU A 413 -15.09 31.13 -0.11
C GLU A 413 -15.01 29.87 -0.98
N PRO A 414 -14.61 29.95 -2.26
CA PRO A 414 -14.66 28.83 -3.20
C PRO A 414 -13.95 27.55 -2.75
N ARG A 415 -12.76 27.64 -2.13
CA ARG A 415 -12.01 26.49 -1.62
C ARG A 415 -12.72 25.86 -0.43
N THR A 416 -13.30 26.68 0.46
CA THR A 416 -14.07 26.24 1.63
C THR A 416 -15.32 25.49 1.21
N VAL A 417 -16.05 26.00 0.21
CA VAL A 417 -17.23 25.33 -0.36
C VAL A 417 -16.87 23.97 -0.95
N LYS A 418 -15.78 23.90 -1.70
CA LYS A 418 -15.30 22.65 -2.30
C LYS A 418 -14.81 21.65 -1.23
N ALA A 419 -14.09 22.12 -0.23
CA ALA A 419 -13.63 21.29 0.88
C ALA A 419 -14.81 20.73 1.70
N ALA A 420 -15.84 21.53 1.95
CA ALA A 420 -17.05 21.09 2.66
C ALA A 420 -17.79 19.97 1.90
N SER A 421 -17.90 20.08 0.56
CA SER A 421 -18.46 19.02 -0.28
C SER A 421 -17.64 17.73 -0.17
N ILE A 422 -16.31 17.80 -0.25
CA ILE A 422 -15.41 16.64 -0.11
C ILE A 422 -15.52 16.02 1.29
N CYS A 423 -15.57 16.83 2.33
CA CYS A 423 -15.73 16.33 3.71
C CYS A 423 -17.06 15.57 3.88
N ALA A 424 -18.16 16.09 3.32
CA ALA A 424 -19.46 15.45 3.36
C ALA A 424 -19.46 14.14 2.56
N GLU A 425 -18.92 14.12 1.35
CA GLU A 425 -18.81 12.95 0.49
C GLU A 425 -17.99 11.82 1.16
N ARG A 426 -16.85 12.19 1.77
CA ARG A 426 -15.99 11.25 2.49
C ARG A 426 -16.49 10.91 3.90
N GLY A 427 -17.56 11.55 4.39
CA GLY A 427 -18.11 11.36 5.74
C GLY A 427 -17.18 11.82 6.86
N ILE A 428 -16.28 12.79 6.59
CA ILE A 428 -15.28 13.30 7.54
C ILE A 428 -15.94 14.09 8.67
N ALA A 429 -16.85 14.98 8.31
CA ALA A 429 -17.59 15.82 9.27
C ALA A 429 -18.86 16.36 8.60
N THR A 430 -19.82 16.78 9.41
CA THR A 430 -20.88 17.68 8.96
C THR A 430 -20.33 19.09 8.94
N CYS A 431 -20.20 19.69 7.75
CA CYS A 431 -19.68 21.04 7.58
C CYS A 431 -20.79 22.07 7.63
N VAL A 432 -20.67 23.04 8.53
CA VAL A 432 -21.64 24.16 8.71
C VAL A 432 -21.07 25.41 8.07
N LEU A 433 -21.56 25.77 6.88
CA LEU A 433 -21.14 26.98 6.14
C LEU A 433 -21.94 28.19 6.61
N LEU A 434 -21.23 29.21 7.14
CA LEU A 434 -21.84 30.48 7.52
C LEU A 434 -21.78 31.47 6.36
N GLY A 435 -22.89 32.16 6.06
CA GLY A 435 -22.93 33.20 5.04
C GLY A 435 -24.32 33.36 4.43
N ASN A 436 -24.40 34.09 3.32
CA ASN A 436 -25.63 34.21 2.55
C ASN A 436 -25.90 32.90 1.77
N PRO A 437 -27.05 32.23 1.99
CA PRO A 437 -27.32 30.93 1.36
C PRO A 437 -27.39 30.98 -0.18
N GLU A 438 -27.84 32.09 -0.77
CA GLU A 438 -27.88 32.24 -2.23
C GLU A 438 -26.46 32.36 -2.79
N GLU A 439 -25.61 33.12 -2.13
CA GLU A 439 -24.22 33.31 -2.53
C GLU A 439 -23.43 32.00 -2.41
N ILE A 440 -23.58 31.27 -1.31
CA ILE A 440 -22.92 29.97 -1.09
C ILE A 440 -23.34 28.97 -2.21
N ARG A 441 -24.64 28.89 -2.53
CA ARG A 441 -25.12 28.01 -3.62
C ARG A 441 -24.62 28.46 -4.99
N ARG A 442 -24.53 29.78 -5.21
CA ARG A 442 -23.94 30.34 -6.44
C ARG A 442 -22.48 29.94 -6.60
N VAL A 443 -21.70 30.06 -5.55
CA VAL A 443 -20.28 29.66 -5.53
C VAL A 443 -20.15 28.16 -5.76
N ALA A 444 -20.97 27.32 -5.09
CA ALA A 444 -20.98 25.88 -5.31
C ALA A 444 -21.23 25.53 -6.78
N ALA A 445 -22.23 26.14 -7.40
CA ALA A 445 -22.53 25.93 -8.82
C ALA A 445 -21.36 26.37 -9.72
N GLN A 446 -20.68 27.49 -9.41
CA GLN A 446 -19.50 27.95 -10.14
C GLN A 446 -18.31 27.00 -10.01
N GLN A 447 -18.13 26.34 -8.87
CA GLN A 447 -17.10 25.34 -8.62
C GLN A 447 -17.47 23.95 -9.15
N GLY A 448 -18.70 23.78 -9.68
CA GLY A 448 -19.19 22.49 -10.18
C GLY A 448 -19.36 21.43 -9.10
N VAL A 449 -19.65 21.83 -7.85
CA VAL A 449 -19.89 20.93 -6.73
C VAL A 449 -21.35 20.97 -6.27
N GLU A 450 -21.86 19.81 -5.87
CA GLU A 450 -23.17 19.70 -5.23
C GLU A 450 -23.00 19.67 -3.71
N LEU A 451 -23.78 20.51 -3.02
CA LEU A 451 -23.83 20.51 -1.55
C LEU A 451 -24.90 19.50 -1.11
N GLY A 452 -24.45 18.26 -0.86
CA GLY A 452 -25.31 17.15 -0.45
C GLY A 452 -25.54 17.04 1.06
N ALA A 453 -26.04 15.90 1.48
CA ALA A 453 -26.17 15.54 2.90
C ALA A 453 -24.80 15.61 3.58
N GLY A 454 -24.70 16.30 4.74
CA GLY A 454 -23.44 16.56 5.45
C GLY A 454 -22.88 17.96 5.22
N VAL A 455 -23.54 18.79 4.39
CA VAL A 455 -23.27 20.23 4.34
C VAL A 455 -24.53 20.98 4.80
N GLU A 456 -24.39 21.79 5.83
CA GLU A 456 -25.45 22.68 6.33
C GLU A 456 -25.09 24.13 5.97
N ILE A 457 -26.06 24.89 5.52
CA ILE A 457 -25.89 26.33 5.26
C ILE A 457 -26.72 27.10 6.27
N ILE A 458 -26.06 27.99 7.01
CA ILE A 458 -26.70 28.87 7.99
C ILE A 458 -26.56 30.33 7.54
N ASP A 459 -27.70 31.00 7.39
CA ASP A 459 -27.74 32.43 7.11
C ASP A 459 -27.28 33.24 8.33
N SER A 460 -26.06 33.78 8.26
CA SER A 460 -25.44 34.56 9.33
C SER A 460 -26.30 35.74 9.79
N ALA A 461 -27.03 36.38 8.89
CA ALA A 461 -27.88 37.51 9.20
C ALA A 461 -29.11 37.15 10.05
N SER A 462 -29.63 35.92 9.83
CA SER A 462 -30.84 35.44 10.52
C SER A 462 -30.57 34.95 11.94
N VAL A 463 -29.34 34.47 12.25
CA VAL A 463 -29.05 33.81 13.54
C VAL A 463 -28.27 34.68 14.53
N ARG A 464 -27.56 35.71 14.09
CA ARG A 464 -26.65 36.50 14.93
C ARG A 464 -27.31 37.13 16.16
N GLU A 465 -28.57 37.56 16.09
CA GLU A 465 -29.29 38.18 17.20
C GLU A 465 -29.44 37.22 18.40
N ASN A 466 -29.49 35.91 18.16
CA ASN A 466 -29.62 34.88 19.18
C ASN A 466 -28.43 34.86 20.16
N TYR A 467 -27.27 35.34 19.73
CA TYR A 467 -26.02 35.30 20.53
C TYR A 467 -25.69 36.61 21.23
N VAL A 468 -26.43 37.71 20.97
CA VAL A 468 -26.14 39.03 21.54
C VAL A 468 -26.14 38.99 23.07
N ALA A 469 -27.22 38.49 23.68
CA ALA A 469 -27.36 38.42 25.12
C ALA A 469 -26.25 37.57 25.77
N ARG A 470 -25.94 36.43 25.20
CA ARG A 470 -24.89 35.53 25.70
C ARG A 470 -23.49 36.15 25.57
N LEU A 471 -23.19 36.85 24.47
CA LEU A 471 -21.91 37.54 24.30
C LEU A 471 -21.74 38.68 25.32
N VAL A 472 -22.82 39.41 25.60
CA VAL A 472 -22.82 40.45 26.67
C VAL A 472 -22.60 39.80 28.04
N GLU A 473 -23.25 38.67 28.35
CA GLU A 473 -23.04 37.95 29.60
C GLU A 473 -21.57 37.54 29.77
N LEU A 474 -20.96 36.97 28.73
CA LEU A 474 -19.58 36.49 28.77
C LEU A 474 -18.53 37.62 28.88
N ARG A 475 -18.81 38.78 28.28
CA ARG A 475 -17.82 39.86 28.08
C ARG A 475 -18.24 41.22 28.62
N GLY A 476 -19.40 41.33 29.25
CA GLY A 476 -19.91 42.60 29.78
C GLY A 476 -18.94 43.30 30.76
N ALA A 477 -18.28 42.54 31.65
CA ALA A 477 -17.24 43.03 32.53
C ALA A 477 -16.00 43.61 31.78
N LYS A 478 -15.86 43.31 30.48
CA LYS A 478 -14.82 43.81 29.58
C LYS A 478 -15.33 44.91 28.63
N GLY A 479 -16.50 45.49 28.89
CA GLY A 479 -17.08 46.58 28.11
C GLY A 479 -17.95 46.16 26.93
N MET A 480 -18.35 44.88 26.81
CA MET A 480 -19.26 44.42 25.79
C MET A 480 -20.70 44.87 26.09
N THR A 481 -21.21 45.80 25.30
CA THR A 481 -22.60 46.22 25.34
C THR A 481 -23.37 45.52 24.23
N GLU A 482 -24.71 45.54 24.25
CA GLU A 482 -25.54 44.96 23.18
C GLU A 482 -25.23 45.55 21.81
N VAL A 483 -24.96 46.86 21.73
CA VAL A 483 -24.61 47.53 20.46
C VAL A 483 -23.27 46.98 19.92
N VAL A 484 -22.26 46.90 20.78
CA VAL A 484 -20.94 46.37 20.41
C VAL A 484 -21.04 44.88 20.09
N ALA A 485 -21.89 44.12 20.81
CA ALA A 485 -22.08 42.70 20.54
C ALA A 485 -22.71 42.46 19.16
N ARG A 486 -23.73 43.27 18.78
CA ARG A 486 -24.32 43.19 17.41
C ARG A 486 -23.30 43.52 16.33
N GLU A 487 -22.48 44.56 16.52
CA GLU A 487 -21.41 44.89 15.59
C GLU A 487 -20.36 43.74 15.48
N LYS A 488 -19.95 43.18 16.61
CA LYS A 488 -18.98 42.05 16.61
C LYS A 488 -19.52 40.77 15.94
N LEU A 489 -20.81 40.50 16.07
CA LEU A 489 -21.47 39.35 15.48
C LEU A 489 -21.71 39.50 13.95
N GLU A 490 -21.41 40.67 13.37
CA GLU A 490 -21.31 40.81 11.90
C GLU A 490 -20.09 40.07 11.33
N ASP A 491 -19.03 39.91 12.15
CA ASP A 491 -17.88 39.08 11.83
C ASP A 491 -18.27 37.61 11.97
N SER A 492 -18.11 36.84 10.87
CA SER A 492 -18.50 35.44 10.81
C SER A 492 -17.68 34.54 11.75
N VAL A 493 -16.41 34.90 12.06
CA VAL A 493 -15.58 34.16 13.01
C VAL A 493 -16.09 34.36 14.45
N PHE A 494 -16.50 35.60 14.83
CA PHE A 494 -17.17 35.83 16.10
C PHE A 494 -18.48 35.03 16.20
N LEU A 495 -19.29 35.03 15.16
CA LEU A 495 -20.53 34.27 15.12
C LEU A 495 -20.26 32.75 15.25
N GLY A 496 -19.36 32.18 14.45
CA GLY A 496 -18.98 30.78 14.54
C GLY A 496 -18.41 30.40 15.91
N THR A 497 -17.64 31.33 16.54
CA THR A 497 -17.12 31.15 17.90
C THR A 497 -18.25 31.11 18.95
N MET A 498 -19.30 31.91 18.79
CA MET A 498 -20.46 31.87 19.68
C MET A 498 -21.28 30.59 19.50
N MET A 499 -21.44 30.09 18.25
CA MET A 499 -22.05 28.78 18.00
C MET A 499 -21.25 27.65 18.66
N LEU A 500 -19.92 27.72 18.59
CA LEU A 500 -19.04 26.76 19.25
C LEU A 500 -19.18 26.82 20.77
N GLU A 501 -19.24 28.02 21.34
CA GLU A 501 -19.45 28.25 22.81
C GLU A 501 -20.80 27.66 23.24
N ALA A 502 -21.85 27.90 22.48
CA ALA A 502 -23.19 27.40 22.75
C ALA A 502 -23.32 25.86 22.60
N GLY A 503 -22.35 25.19 21.99
CA GLY A 503 -22.35 23.76 21.76
C GLY A 503 -23.23 23.31 20.57
N GLU A 504 -23.56 24.26 19.68
CA GLU A 504 -24.31 23.97 18.45
C GLU A 504 -23.43 23.34 17.36
N VAL A 505 -22.11 23.57 17.47
CA VAL A 505 -21.06 22.94 16.66
C VAL A 505 -19.96 22.44 17.57
N ASP A 506 -19.18 21.47 17.11
CA ASP A 506 -18.15 20.81 17.90
C ASP A 506 -16.75 21.43 17.69
N GLY A 507 -16.55 22.15 16.60
CA GLY A 507 -15.27 22.78 16.28
C GLY A 507 -15.42 23.87 15.23
N LEU A 508 -14.36 24.68 15.08
CA LEU A 508 -14.29 25.80 14.14
C LEU A 508 -12.99 25.75 13.32
N VAL A 509 -13.11 25.96 12.00
CA VAL A 509 -11.98 26.13 11.08
C VAL A 509 -12.18 27.37 10.25
N SER A 510 -11.19 28.30 10.27
CA SER A 510 -11.20 29.54 9.50
C SER A 510 -9.78 29.96 9.12
N GLY A 511 -9.60 30.99 8.32
CA GLY A 511 -8.32 31.57 7.92
C GLY A 511 -8.01 31.49 6.43
N ALA A 512 -8.92 30.97 5.62
CA ALA A 512 -8.75 30.96 4.17
C ALA A 512 -8.71 32.39 3.58
N VAL A 513 -9.44 33.30 4.20
CA VAL A 513 -9.49 34.74 3.84
C VAL A 513 -9.00 35.62 5.00
N HIS A 514 -9.41 35.29 6.22
CA HIS A 514 -9.07 36.02 7.43
C HIS A 514 -7.58 35.91 7.78
N THR A 515 -7.06 36.89 8.52
CA THR A 515 -5.72 36.78 9.11
C THR A 515 -5.75 35.89 10.34
N THR A 516 -4.62 35.27 10.69
CA THR A 516 -4.48 34.48 11.93
C THR A 516 -4.99 35.21 13.17
N ALA A 517 -4.73 36.50 13.28
CA ALA A 517 -5.24 37.32 14.40
C ALA A 517 -6.78 37.36 14.42
N ASN A 518 -7.42 37.53 13.26
CA ASN A 518 -8.89 37.56 13.18
C ASN A 518 -9.52 36.22 13.48
N THR A 519 -8.85 35.11 13.10
CA THR A 519 -9.31 33.75 13.39
C THR A 519 -9.16 33.37 14.87
N ILE A 520 -8.07 33.84 15.54
CA ILE A 520 -7.70 33.34 16.87
C ILE A 520 -8.24 34.25 17.99
N VAL A 521 -8.33 35.57 17.77
CA VAL A 521 -8.74 36.52 18.82
C VAL A 521 -10.14 36.26 19.38
N PRO A 522 -11.20 36.02 18.58
CA PRO A 522 -12.53 35.69 19.09
C PRO A 522 -12.55 34.44 19.98
N PRO A 523 -11.97 33.29 19.55
CA PRO A 523 -11.87 32.09 20.38
C PRO A 523 -11.08 32.32 21.68
N PHE A 524 -9.97 33.04 21.66
CA PHE A 524 -9.23 33.36 22.90
C PHE A 524 -10.06 34.17 23.89
N GLN A 525 -10.91 35.02 23.38
CA GLN A 525 -11.76 35.87 24.23
C GLN A 525 -12.95 35.10 24.82
N ILE A 526 -13.52 34.15 24.10
CA ILE A 526 -14.78 33.48 24.40
C ILE A 526 -14.55 32.04 24.88
N ILE A 527 -13.83 31.23 24.13
CA ILE A 527 -13.58 29.81 24.43
C ILE A 527 -12.51 29.65 25.52
N LYS A 528 -11.41 30.41 25.43
CA LYS A 528 -10.27 30.38 26.35
C LYS A 528 -9.51 29.06 26.34
N THR A 529 -8.50 28.91 27.24
CA THR A 529 -7.73 27.69 27.44
C THR A 529 -8.53 26.62 28.15
N ALA A 530 -8.13 25.35 27.95
CA ALA A 530 -8.61 24.24 28.75
C ALA A 530 -8.21 24.42 30.23
N PRO A 531 -8.93 23.81 31.20
CA PRO A 531 -8.66 24.01 32.63
C PRO A 531 -7.26 23.59 33.08
N ASP A 532 -6.68 22.62 32.41
CA ASP A 532 -5.36 22.00 32.62
C ASP A 532 -4.25 22.64 31.78
N ALA A 533 -4.59 23.61 30.91
CA ALA A 533 -3.65 24.28 30.03
C ALA A 533 -3.41 25.74 30.47
N SER A 534 -2.15 26.10 30.67
CA SER A 534 -1.74 27.49 30.97
C SER A 534 -1.46 28.29 29.70
N ILE A 535 -1.23 27.62 28.58
CA ILE A 535 -0.85 28.24 27.33
C ILE A 535 -1.54 27.54 26.14
N VAL A 536 -1.81 28.30 25.09
CA VAL A 536 -2.19 27.76 23.77
C VAL A 536 -0.95 27.67 22.90
N SER A 537 -0.74 26.55 22.23
CA SER A 537 0.37 26.35 21.30
C SER A 537 -0.13 25.78 19.97
N SER A 538 0.78 25.49 19.07
CA SER A 538 0.43 24.94 17.76
C SER A 538 1.37 23.81 17.35
N ILE A 539 0.86 22.89 16.51
CA ILE A 539 1.70 21.91 15.82
C ILE A 539 1.41 21.90 14.33
N PHE A 540 2.40 21.45 13.58
CA PHE A 540 2.27 21.02 12.19
C PHE A 540 2.62 19.55 12.07
N PHE A 541 1.84 18.81 11.31
CA PHE A 541 2.21 17.48 10.82
C PHE A 541 2.99 17.63 9.52
N MET A 542 4.26 17.28 9.54
CA MET A 542 5.17 17.35 8.40
C MET A 542 5.21 16.00 7.70
N LEU A 543 4.67 15.92 6.49
CA LEU A 543 4.57 14.68 5.73
C LEU A 543 5.86 14.48 4.92
N LEU A 544 6.88 13.90 5.54
CA LEU A 544 8.12 13.54 4.86
C LEU A 544 7.89 12.32 3.95
N PRO A 545 8.75 12.07 2.96
CA PRO A 545 8.53 10.99 2.00
C PRO A 545 8.26 9.60 2.62
N ASP A 546 8.77 9.29 3.80
CA ASP A 546 8.70 7.98 4.44
C ASP A 546 8.11 7.99 5.87
N GLN A 547 7.80 9.16 6.42
CA GLN A 547 7.28 9.31 7.77
C GLN A 547 6.56 10.64 7.98
N VAL A 548 5.75 10.70 9.04
CA VAL A 548 5.12 11.94 9.49
C VAL A 548 5.77 12.38 10.80
N LEU A 549 6.19 13.64 10.85
CA LEU A 549 6.76 14.27 12.02
C LEU A 549 5.84 15.37 12.56
N VAL A 550 5.95 15.65 13.84
CA VAL A 550 5.21 16.73 14.52
C VAL A 550 6.18 17.85 14.88
N TYR A 551 5.88 19.07 14.44
CA TYR A 551 6.65 20.28 14.74
C TYR A 551 5.83 21.25 15.59
N GLY A 552 6.30 21.63 16.75
CA GLY A 552 5.67 22.56 17.70
C GLY A 552 6.68 23.42 18.48
N ASP A 553 6.37 24.63 18.92
CA ASP A 553 5.34 25.55 18.44
C ASP A 553 5.86 26.31 17.20
N CYS A 554 5.02 26.47 16.20
CA CYS A 554 5.42 27.10 14.95
C CYS A 554 4.54 28.31 14.56
N ALA A 555 3.51 28.67 15.35
CA ALA A 555 2.55 29.70 14.95
C ALA A 555 2.10 30.65 16.06
N ILE A 556 2.27 30.33 17.34
CA ILE A 556 1.59 31.05 18.44
C ILE A 556 2.54 31.81 19.38
N ASN A 557 3.53 31.13 20.00
CA ASN A 557 4.30 31.71 21.10
C ASN A 557 5.65 32.26 20.65
N PRO A 558 5.85 33.58 20.64
CA PRO A 558 7.09 34.19 20.16
C PRO A 558 8.34 33.74 20.93
N ASP A 559 8.28 33.78 22.27
CA ASP A 559 9.39 33.39 23.15
C ASP A 559 8.85 32.78 24.46
N PRO A 560 8.57 31.46 24.46
CA PRO A 560 8.06 30.79 25.65
C PRO A 560 9.12 30.67 26.74
N THR A 561 8.68 30.72 28.01
CA THR A 561 9.55 30.42 29.16
C THR A 561 9.87 28.90 29.18
N ALA A 562 10.79 28.48 30.07
CA ALA A 562 11.10 27.04 30.21
C ALA A 562 9.88 26.21 30.63
N GLU A 563 9.03 26.74 31.53
CA GLU A 563 7.79 26.12 31.98
C GLU A 563 6.78 25.99 30.82
N GLN A 564 6.63 27.07 30.04
CA GLN A 564 5.75 27.09 28.86
C GLN A 564 6.25 26.15 27.77
N LEU A 565 7.57 26.10 27.55
CA LEU A 565 8.17 25.21 26.56
C LEU A 565 8.02 23.72 26.96
N ALA A 566 8.11 23.42 28.26
CA ALA A 566 7.83 22.09 28.79
C ALA A 566 6.36 21.69 28.55
N GLU A 567 5.42 22.63 28.74
CA GLU A 567 4.00 22.38 28.46
C GLU A 567 3.73 22.18 26.97
N ILE A 568 4.34 22.98 26.09
CA ILE A 568 4.28 22.79 24.62
C ILE A 568 4.77 21.40 24.25
N ALA A 569 5.84 20.91 24.87
CA ALA A 569 6.37 19.57 24.62
C ALA A 569 5.38 18.47 24.98
N ILE A 570 4.73 18.58 26.15
CA ILE A 570 3.72 17.65 26.63
C ILE A 570 2.48 17.68 25.72
N GLN A 571 1.95 18.86 25.39
CA GLN A 571 0.82 19.02 24.48
C GLN A 571 1.12 18.41 23.11
N SER A 572 2.34 18.63 22.59
CA SER A 572 2.76 18.09 21.28
C SER A 572 2.91 16.57 21.29
N ALA A 573 3.37 15.99 22.41
CA ALA A 573 3.45 14.54 22.59
C ALA A 573 2.06 13.90 22.65
N ASP A 574 1.15 14.48 23.44
CA ASP A 574 -0.22 14.00 23.58
C ASP A 574 -0.99 14.10 22.25
N SER A 575 -0.79 15.20 21.51
CA SER A 575 -1.34 15.34 20.17
C SER A 575 -0.77 14.29 19.20
N ALA A 576 0.56 14.07 19.17
CA ALA A 576 1.16 13.06 18.34
C ALA A 576 0.57 11.66 18.60
N ALA A 577 0.45 11.28 19.88
CA ALA A 577 -0.15 10.01 20.29
C ALA A 577 -1.61 9.88 19.85
N ALA A 578 -2.39 10.94 20.01
CA ALA A 578 -3.79 10.99 19.62
C ALA A 578 -4.02 10.78 18.12
N PHE A 579 -3.05 11.17 17.30
CA PHE A 579 -3.04 10.97 15.85
C PHE A 579 -2.25 9.75 15.40
N GLY A 580 -1.93 8.83 16.33
CA GLY A 580 -1.32 7.53 16.02
C GLY A 580 0.19 7.57 15.74
N ILE A 581 0.86 8.66 16.12
CA ILE A 581 2.31 8.80 16.04
C ILE A 581 2.89 8.49 17.42
N ASP A 582 3.81 7.52 17.51
CA ASP A 582 4.53 7.18 18.75
C ASP A 582 5.41 8.38 19.17
N PRO A 583 5.11 9.08 20.30
CA PRO A 583 5.75 10.33 20.61
C PRO A 583 7.18 10.13 21.16
N ARG A 584 8.17 10.63 20.43
CA ARG A 584 9.56 10.76 20.85
C ARG A 584 9.97 12.20 20.67
N VAL A 585 9.98 12.92 21.79
CA VAL A 585 10.09 14.36 21.79
C VAL A 585 11.55 14.81 21.86
N ALA A 586 11.99 15.49 20.80
CA ALA A 586 13.28 16.17 20.76
C ALA A 586 13.10 17.65 21.09
N MET A 587 13.71 18.11 22.18
CA MET A 587 13.77 19.52 22.54
C MET A 587 14.91 20.17 21.77
N ILE A 588 14.57 20.94 20.73
CA ILE A 588 15.52 21.42 19.72
C ILE A 588 16.34 22.62 20.23
N SER A 589 17.62 22.57 19.93
CA SER A 589 18.58 23.63 20.22
C SER A 589 19.73 23.60 19.19
N TYR A 590 20.54 24.63 19.13
CA TYR A 590 21.82 24.60 18.43
C TYR A 590 22.89 23.75 19.14
N SER A 591 22.59 23.24 20.34
CA SER A 591 23.47 22.39 21.16
C SER A 591 22.89 20.98 21.30
N THR A 592 23.79 19.97 21.37
CA THR A 592 23.47 18.62 21.79
C THR A 592 24.13 18.35 23.14
N GLY A 593 23.34 18.06 24.18
CA GLY A 593 23.82 17.84 25.54
C GLY A 593 24.60 19.04 26.09
N GLU A 594 25.88 18.83 26.41
CA GLU A 594 26.79 19.82 26.98
C GLU A 594 27.64 20.57 25.94
N SER A 595 27.42 20.38 24.64
CA SER A 595 28.28 20.92 23.59
C SER A 595 28.23 22.44 23.45
N GLY A 596 27.15 23.08 23.86
CA GLY A 596 26.94 24.53 23.79
C GLY A 596 26.55 25.14 25.15
N LYS A 597 26.72 26.44 25.26
CA LYS A 597 26.34 27.24 26.45
C LYS A 597 25.62 28.51 26.02
N GLY A 598 24.70 28.98 26.84
CA GLY A 598 23.94 30.21 26.60
C GLY A 598 22.51 30.11 27.13
N ALA A 599 21.86 31.26 27.28
CA ALA A 599 20.53 31.35 27.87
C ALA A 599 19.50 30.48 27.12
N ASP A 600 19.60 30.42 25.80
CA ASP A 600 18.68 29.60 24.99
C ASP A 600 18.88 28.08 25.22
N VAL A 601 20.14 27.65 25.38
CA VAL A 601 20.46 26.23 25.68
C VAL A 601 19.98 25.91 27.10
N ASP A 602 20.19 26.81 28.07
CA ASP A 602 19.79 26.62 29.47
C ASP A 602 18.26 26.58 29.59
N LYS A 603 17.52 27.43 28.83
CA LYS A 603 16.05 27.36 28.73
C LYS A 603 15.58 25.99 28.23
N VAL A 604 16.16 25.48 27.16
CA VAL A 604 15.78 24.17 26.62
C VAL A 604 16.12 23.04 27.58
N ARG A 605 17.28 23.09 28.25
CA ARG A 605 17.67 22.07 29.24
C ARG A 605 16.70 22.06 30.43
N GLU A 606 16.34 23.24 30.95
CA GLU A 606 15.38 23.34 32.04
C GLU A 606 13.99 22.86 31.61
N ALA A 607 13.52 23.27 30.44
CA ALA A 607 12.25 22.81 29.88
C ALA A 607 12.20 21.28 29.72
N THR A 608 13.30 20.65 29.25
CA THR A 608 13.41 19.20 29.12
C THR A 608 13.23 18.52 30.47
N LYS A 609 13.96 19.02 31.51
CA LYS A 609 13.87 18.49 32.86
C LYS A 609 12.45 18.61 33.45
N LEU A 610 11.83 19.79 33.32
CA LEU A 610 10.46 20.02 33.76
C LEU A 610 9.44 19.11 33.07
N ALA A 611 9.59 18.88 31.78
CA ALA A 611 8.72 17.98 31.04
C ALA A 611 8.86 16.52 31.51
N GLN A 612 10.10 16.05 31.72
CA GLN A 612 10.38 14.70 32.25
C GLN A 612 9.84 14.53 33.69
N GLU A 613 9.94 15.55 34.53
CA GLU A 613 9.39 15.53 35.89
C GLU A 613 7.86 15.48 35.92
N LYS A 614 7.19 16.24 35.01
CA LYS A 614 5.73 16.29 34.93
C LYS A 614 5.14 15.02 34.27
N ARG A 615 5.84 14.45 33.28
CA ARG A 615 5.39 13.31 32.47
C ARG A 615 6.51 12.28 32.30
N PRO A 616 6.82 11.52 33.35
CA PRO A 616 7.89 10.50 33.33
C PRO A 616 7.59 9.30 32.42
N ASP A 617 6.36 9.18 31.96
CA ASP A 617 5.89 8.18 30.99
C ASP A 617 6.29 8.50 29.54
N LEU A 618 6.56 9.78 29.23
CA LEU A 618 6.90 10.24 27.89
C LEU A 618 8.40 10.12 27.59
N VAL A 619 8.73 9.76 26.37
CA VAL A 619 10.12 9.69 25.89
C VAL A 619 10.52 11.08 25.38
N ILE A 620 11.16 11.89 26.25
CA ILE A 620 11.56 13.26 25.96
C ILE A 620 13.06 13.42 26.24
N ASP A 621 13.80 14.03 25.35
CA ASP A 621 15.22 14.34 25.52
C ASP A 621 15.61 15.68 24.87
N GLY A 622 16.65 16.29 25.41
CA GLY A 622 17.20 17.56 24.93
C GLY A 622 18.17 18.21 25.93
N PRO A 623 18.89 19.24 25.49
CA PRO A 623 18.87 19.86 24.15
C PRO A 623 19.47 18.95 23.08
N LEU A 624 18.86 18.94 21.90
CA LEU A 624 19.32 18.20 20.73
C LEU A 624 19.38 19.10 19.49
N GLN A 625 20.45 18.97 18.73
CA GLN A 625 20.51 19.57 17.39
C GLN A 625 19.57 18.82 16.45
N TYR A 626 19.02 19.53 15.46
CA TYR A 626 18.05 18.96 14.52
C TYR A 626 18.59 17.72 13.78
N ASP A 627 19.83 17.76 13.30
CA ASP A 627 20.49 16.64 12.65
C ASP A 627 20.67 15.41 13.58
N ALA A 628 21.02 15.67 14.85
CA ALA A 628 21.15 14.61 15.84
C ALA A 628 19.78 14.01 16.22
N ALA A 629 18.70 14.80 16.20
CA ALA A 629 17.36 14.32 16.51
C ALA A 629 16.80 13.39 15.41
N ILE A 630 17.10 13.67 14.11
CA ILE A 630 16.49 12.95 12.99
C ILE A 630 17.38 11.86 12.36
N MET A 631 18.71 11.99 12.41
CA MET A 631 19.65 11.11 11.71
C MET A 631 20.32 10.11 12.65
N GLU A 632 20.09 8.81 12.45
CA GLU A 632 20.67 7.73 13.29
C GLU A 632 22.20 7.76 13.36
N ASN A 633 22.88 8.03 12.23
CA ASN A 633 24.35 8.09 12.18
C ASN A 633 24.92 9.28 12.95
N VAL A 634 24.24 10.42 12.95
CA VAL A 634 24.62 11.61 13.72
C VAL A 634 24.35 11.39 15.20
N ALA A 635 23.20 10.82 15.54
CA ALA A 635 22.83 10.45 16.90
C ALA A 635 23.85 9.50 17.54
N ALA A 636 24.27 8.47 16.80
CA ALA A 636 25.29 7.52 17.28
C ALA A 636 26.61 8.19 17.68
N SER A 637 26.95 9.32 17.06
CA SER A 637 28.16 10.09 17.37
C SER A 637 27.96 11.14 18.46
N LYS A 638 26.84 11.91 18.39
CA LYS A 638 26.61 13.09 19.25
C LYS A 638 25.84 12.79 20.53
N ALA A 639 24.94 11.78 20.51
CA ALA A 639 24.06 11.44 21.62
C ALA A 639 23.78 9.91 21.68
N PRO A 640 24.80 9.05 21.83
CA PRO A 640 24.67 7.59 21.71
C PRO A 640 23.75 6.97 22.78
N ASN A 641 23.55 7.64 23.91
CA ASN A 641 22.73 7.15 25.03
C ASN A 641 21.32 7.77 25.03
N SER A 642 20.98 8.64 24.09
CA SER A 642 19.66 9.27 24.01
C SER A 642 18.60 8.29 23.55
N PRO A 643 17.45 8.20 24.23
CA PRO A 643 16.33 7.37 23.77
C PRO A 643 15.58 8.00 22.58
N VAL A 644 15.85 9.28 22.28
CA VAL A 644 15.15 10.09 21.24
C VAL A 644 16.03 10.33 20.02
N ALA A 645 17.32 10.61 20.20
CA ALA A 645 18.20 10.99 19.11
C ALA A 645 18.20 9.95 17.96
N GLY A 646 18.12 10.42 16.72
CA GLY A 646 18.02 9.61 15.51
C GLY A 646 16.65 8.93 15.28
N LYS A 647 15.70 9.11 16.24
CA LYS A 647 14.39 8.45 16.23
C LYS A 647 13.24 9.39 16.60
N ALA A 648 13.53 10.70 16.69
CA ALA A 648 12.54 11.72 17.06
C ALA A 648 11.36 11.70 16.09
N THR A 649 10.16 11.85 16.63
CA THR A 649 8.91 12.00 15.88
C THR A 649 8.23 13.33 16.18
N VAL A 650 8.56 13.96 17.32
CA VAL A 650 8.07 15.26 17.76
C VAL A 650 9.27 16.19 17.97
N PHE A 651 9.25 17.35 17.34
CA PHE A 651 10.31 18.37 17.40
C PHE A 651 9.74 19.63 18.02
N VAL A 652 10.25 20.02 19.19
CA VAL A 652 9.82 21.19 19.92
C VAL A 652 10.89 22.28 19.82
N PHE A 653 10.52 23.44 19.25
CA PHE A 653 11.43 24.53 18.95
C PHE A 653 11.46 25.55 20.10
N PRO A 654 12.63 26.15 20.41
CA PRO A 654 12.81 27.01 21.57
C PRO A 654 12.06 28.35 21.50
N ASP A 655 11.72 28.79 20.29
CA ASP A 655 11.05 30.04 20.00
C ASP A 655 10.38 30.02 18.63
N LEU A 656 9.49 30.99 18.38
CA LEU A 656 8.69 31.07 17.16
C LEU A 656 9.55 31.33 15.91
N ASN A 657 10.63 32.10 16.01
CA ASN A 657 11.51 32.34 14.86
C ASN A 657 12.09 31.03 14.37
N THR A 658 12.58 30.20 15.31
CA THR A 658 13.14 28.88 15.00
C THR A 658 12.07 27.95 14.44
N GLY A 659 10.92 27.82 15.10
CA GLY A 659 9.84 26.92 14.68
C GLY A 659 9.24 27.30 13.33
N ASN A 660 8.85 28.57 13.17
CA ASN A 660 8.21 29.06 11.95
C ASN A 660 9.16 29.01 10.74
N THR A 661 10.42 29.40 10.93
CA THR A 661 11.43 29.33 9.86
C THR A 661 11.73 27.91 9.47
N THR A 662 11.89 26.99 10.44
CA THR A 662 12.25 25.59 10.19
C THR A 662 11.16 24.85 9.44
N TYR A 663 9.88 24.93 9.89
CA TYR A 663 8.84 24.19 9.17
C TYR A 663 8.67 24.69 7.74
N LYS A 664 8.74 26.03 7.50
CA LYS A 664 8.66 26.60 6.16
C LYS A 664 9.86 26.20 5.28
N ALA A 665 11.06 26.23 5.85
CA ALA A 665 12.26 25.82 5.14
C ALA A 665 12.19 24.35 4.73
N VAL A 666 11.81 23.46 5.64
CA VAL A 666 11.65 22.03 5.36
C VAL A 666 10.53 21.80 4.34
N GLN A 667 9.36 22.42 4.54
CA GLN A 667 8.23 22.29 3.61
C GLN A 667 8.60 22.71 2.19
N ARG A 668 9.22 23.90 2.05
CA ARG A 668 9.49 24.48 0.72
C ARG A 668 10.73 23.90 0.04
N SER A 669 11.78 23.59 0.80
CA SER A 669 13.03 23.06 0.24
C SER A 669 12.92 21.59 -0.17
N ALA A 670 12.07 20.81 0.49
CA ALA A 670 11.86 19.40 0.20
C ALA A 670 10.52 19.13 -0.51
N ASP A 671 9.79 20.18 -0.91
CA ASP A 671 8.47 20.11 -1.57
C ASP A 671 7.50 19.17 -0.84
N LEU A 672 7.36 19.39 0.48
CA LEU A 672 6.55 18.57 1.36
C LEU A 672 5.18 19.17 1.60
N VAL A 673 4.21 18.29 1.83
CA VAL A 673 2.91 18.67 2.40
C VAL A 673 3.06 18.82 3.91
N SER A 674 2.50 19.91 4.47
CA SER A 674 2.33 20.09 5.91
C SER A 674 0.87 20.33 6.23
N ILE A 675 0.36 19.65 7.26
CA ILE A 675 -1.02 19.82 7.74
C ILE A 675 -0.99 20.60 9.05
N GLY A 676 -1.71 21.72 9.10
CA GLY A 676 -1.74 22.61 10.23
C GLY A 676 -1.77 24.10 9.84
N PRO A 677 -1.66 25.05 10.81
CA PRO A 677 -1.40 24.76 12.24
C PRO A 677 -2.63 24.18 12.95
N MET A 678 -2.41 23.15 13.75
CA MET A 678 -3.40 22.65 14.70
C MET A 678 -3.14 23.28 16.07
N LEU A 679 -4.14 23.95 16.62
CA LEU A 679 -4.03 24.59 17.93
C LEU A 679 -4.21 23.57 19.06
N GLN A 680 -3.45 23.74 20.13
CA GLN A 680 -3.46 22.92 21.33
C GLN A 680 -3.76 23.76 22.57
N GLY A 681 -4.33 23.16 23.61
CA GLY A 681 -4.60 23.83 24.87
C GLY A 681 -5.85 24.71 24.88
N MET A 682 -6.67 24.75 23.84
CA MET A 682 -7.98 25.38 23.80
C MET A 682 -9.05 24.51 24.47
N ARG A 683 -10.01 25.09 25.17
CA ARG A 683 -11.13 24.37 25.79
C ARG A 683 -12.04 23.66 24.77
N LYS A 684 -12.22 24.26 23.60
CA LYS A 684 -12.90 23.64 22.44
C LYS A 684 -12.06 23.81 21.18
N PRO A 685 -12.13 22.91 20.23
CA PRO A 685 -11.27 22.91 19.05
C PRO A 685 -11.52 24.10 18.12
N VAL A 686 -10.46 24.82 17.86
CA VAL A 686 -10.41 25.91 16.87
C VAL A 686 -9.11 25.77 16.11
N ASN A 687 -9.14 25.77 14.79
CA ASN A 687 -7.94 25.70 13.98
C ASN A 687 -7.91 26.80 12.92
N ASP A 688 -6.71 27.30 12.66
CA ASP A 688 -6.42 28.36 11.70
C ASP A 688 -5.95 27.75 10.38
N LEU A 689 -6.22 28.42 9.28
CA LEU A 689 -5.74 28.09 7.94
C LEU A 689 -4.73 29.13 7.48
N SER A 690 -3.85 28.74 6.59
CA SER A 690 -3.08 29.71 5.81
C SER A 690 -3.97 30.32 4.73
N ARG A 691 -3.84 31.61 4.44
CA ARG A 691 -4.51 32.26 3.28
C ARG A 691 -4.16 31.64 1.93
N GLY A 692 -3.03 30.94 1.87
CA GLY A 692 -2.60 30.17 0.71
C GLY A 692 -2.96 28.68 0.80
N ALA A 693 -3.86 28.28 1.71
CA ALA A 693 -4.28 26.88 1.86
C ALA A 693 -4.95 26.37 0.58
N LEU A 694 -4.64 25.15 0.21
CA LEU A 694 -5.31 24.41 -0.85
C LEU A 694 -6.59 23.75 -0.31
N VAL A 695 -7.44 23.23 -1.18
CA VAL A 695 -8.67 22.52 -0.80
C VAL A 695 -8.36 21.35 0.14
N ASP A 696 -7.34 20.57 -0.14
CA ASP A 696 -6.93 19.42 0.68
C ASP A 696 -6.45 19.85 2.08
N ASP A 697 -5.76 20.99 2.20
CA ASP A 697 -5.35 21.53 3.49
C ASP A 697 -6.58 21.83 4.37
N ILE A 698 -7.65 22.38 3.77
CA ILE A 698 -8.91 22.66 4.47
C ILE A 698 -9.58 21.34 4.89
N VAL A 699 -9.65 20.34 4.00
CA VAL A 699 -10.25 19.04 4.28
C VAL A 699 -9.53 18.35 5.45
N TYR A 700 -8.20 18.33 5.46
CA TYR A 700 -7.45 17.72 6.56
C TYR A 700 -7.52 18.54 7.86
N THR A 701 -7.61 19.86 7.78
CA THR A 701 -7.81 20.70 8.99
C THR A 701 -9.20 20.46 9.60
N VAL A 702 -10.23 20.28 8.78
CA VAL A 702 -11.57 19.87 9.26
C VAL A 702 -11.50 18.48 9.93
N ALA A 703 -10.77 17.52 9.35
CA ALA A 703 -10.58 16.21 9.95
C ALA A 703 -9.85 16.29 11.30
N LEU A 704 -8.75 17.05 11.40
CA LEU A 704 -8.04 17.30 12.66
C LEU A 704 -8.98 17.91 13.72
N THR A 705 -9.79 18.90 13.34
CA THR A 705 -10.72 19.57 14.24
C THR A 705 -11.80 18.62 14.76
N ALA A 706 -12.31 17.75 13.90
CA ALA A 706 -13.30 16.73 14.28
C ALA A 706 -12.71 15.73 15.31
N ILE A 707 -11.48 15.29 15.10
CA ILE A 707 -10.77 14.38 16.01
C ILE A 707 -10.52 15.05 17.36
N GLN A 708 -10.06 16.31 17.37
CA GLN A 708 -9.87 17.09 18.61
C GLN A 708 -11.20 17.26 19.37
N ALA A 709 -12.30 17.48 18.67
CA ALA A 709 -13.62 17.61 19.29
C ALA A 709 -14.08 16.32 19.98
N ASP A 710 -13.76 15.18 19.39
CA ASP A 710 -14.05 13.89 20.01
C ASP A 710 -13.20 13.65 21.27
N GLN A 711 -11.92 13.99 21.21
CA GLN A 711 -11.01 13.92 22.37
C GLN A 711 -11.45 14.82 23.52
N ALA A 712 -11.85 16.06 23.22
CA ALA A 712 -12.37 17.00 24.24
C ALA A 712 -13.63 16.44 24.91
N ALA A 713 -14.56 15.89 24.14
CA ALA A 713 -15.77 15.26 24.67
C ALA A 713 -15.47 14.05 25.57
N GLN A 714 -14.53 13.18 25.16
CA GLN A 714 -14.10 12.03 25.96
C GLN A 714 -13.37 12.44 27.26
N ALA A 715 -12.64 13.57 27.25
CA ALA A 715 -12.00 14.10 28.44
C ALA A 715 -13.03 14.67 29.43
N GLU A 716 -14.05 15.36 28.95
CA GLU A 716 -15.16 15.86 29.79
C GLU A 716 -15.95 14.71 30.44
N GLU A 717 -16.22 13.63 29.71
CA GLU A 717 -16.91 12.45 30.24
C GLU A 717 -16.10 11.75 31.36
N LYS A 718 -14.77 11.69 31.25
CA LYS A 718 -13.89 11.12 32.29
C LYS A 718 -13.81 11.94 33.56
N VAL A 719 -14.06 13.23 33.50
CA VAL A 719 -14.07 14.12 34.68
C VAL A 719 -15.40 14.02 35.41
N ILE A 720 -16.50 13.70 34.71
CA ILE A 720 -17.87 13.61 35.28
C ILE A 720 -18.10 12.23 35.93
N ASN A 721 -17.41 11.16 35.46
CA ASN A 721 -17.46 9.81 36.04
C ASN A 721 -16.32 9.58 37.06
#